data_a6eff8740526d66881b9a8c658291e2d
#
_entry.id   a6eff8740526d66881b9a8c658291e2d
#
_cell.length_a   1.000
_cell.length_b   1.000
_cell.length_c   1.000
_cell.angle_alpha   90.00
_cell.angle_beta   90.00
_cell.angle_gamma   90.00
#
_symmetry.space_group_name_H-M   'P 1'
#
loop_
_entity.id
_entity.type
_entity.pdbx_description
1 polymer ?
#
loop_
_entity_poly.entity_id
_entity_poly.type
_entity_poly.pdbx_seq_one_letter_code
_entity_poly.pdbx_strand_id
1 'polypeptide(L)'
;MKTSMEDGKHEKKSNQRMLSAALIAGTLAGCGSDNSDSTESTAVESTAGDSTESADSSDGETEGNSKYKDFITVDVFDSMANYQGIQSGWFAKIVKDKFNMELNIIAPNVAGGGDTLFQTRSAAGDLGDLIITGCGNGRLQNLVTAGLVIDMTDYLKDAENVHRYDSAIETTSQLVEEDGIWAIPSESSSNSPTTSSEGLEPNYGAYLRWDAYKAAGYPELNTLEDLLPALQKMQEAVPTSDSGKQTYAISLFKDWDGNLMSNAKPEASLFGYDEIGFVLAKADGSDYQSFIDSDSAYVRSLKFLFEANQMGLVDPESTTQNYDTLFAKYQDGQILFSPYPWLGQSAYNTDANKAEGKGFMLAPIAGECIFSYGCQVNGNGGNAGIMIGSKAEDPQRLADFIDWLYSPEGIMESCAQTASTCGPEGLTWEMKDGEPVLTDFGKQALYGETVNVPDEWGGGTWKDGVSALNYKAVNQLDVNPETGICYDYTTWSSVLENQDNTLHADWKTQTGAETTMDYLTSHDQILVAPGSGYAVPEEDSQISTLRGQCKASIVDYSWKMVFASNEDEFNSLLAEMQDTLEGLDYQTVLDYDMECAKAQNDARVATVKQYEEEHGTDAAAEETADGSADDSAEADTSAEIDTAADSADTAEAEVTEAPEE
;
A
#
# COMPACT_ATOMS: atom_id res chain seq x y z
N MET A 1 34.16 -3.01 69.26
CA MET A 1 34.16 -1.57 69.58
C MET A 1 32.97 -1.01 68.89
N LYS A 2 31.89 -0.89 69.59
CA LYS A 2 31.23 0.32 70.10
C LYS A 2 30.61 1.11 68.94
N THR A 3 29.34 1.08 68.78
CA THR A 3 28.22 1.77 69.48
C THR A 3 27.78 2.90 68.53
N SER A 4 26.56 3.24 68.29
CA SER A 4 25.23 3.06 68.89
C SER A 4 24.25 3.79 67.97
N MET A 5 23.03 3.29 67.65
CA MET A 5 21.76 3.63 68.31
C MET A 5 21.50 5.16 68.33
N GLU A 6 20.37 5.66 67.89
CA GLU A 6 18.97 5.58 68.35
C GLU A 6 18.11 6.35 67.31
N ASP A 7 16.99 5.89 66.89
CA ASP A 7 15.62 5.91 67.43
C ASP A 7 14.85 7.23 67.25
N GLY A 8 13.62 7.12 66.79
CA GLY A 8 12.52 8.07 66.99
C GLY A 8 11.54 8.18 65.83
N LYS A 9 10.61 7.33 65.67
CA LYS A 9 9.17 7.28 66.00
C LYS A 9 8.27 8.39 65.46
N HIS A 10 7.28 7.92 64.65
CA HIS A 10 5.85 8.32 64.57
C HIS A 10 5.52 9.74 64.00
N GLU A 11 4.70 9.80 62.96
CA GLU A 11 3.22 9.73 63.02
C GLU A 11 2.58 9.71 61.65
N LYS A 12 1.44 9.05 61.56
CA LYS A 12 0.48 8.97 60.45
C LYS A 12 -0.26 10.27 60.23
N LYS A 13 -0.57 10.60 58.98
CA LYS A 13 -1.92 11.02 58.45
C LYS A 13 -1.85 11.26 56.94
N SER A 14 -2.53 10.47 56.16
CA SER A 14 -3.85 10.61 55.52
C SER A 14 -3.92 11.61 54.38
N ASN A 15 -4.17 11.02 53.19
CA ASN A 15 -5.00 11.53 52.08
C ASN A 15 -4.66 12.86 51.42
N GLN A 16 -4.23 12.82 50.14
CA GLN A 16 -5.11 13.24 49.02
C GLN A 16 -4.44 13.02 47.67
N ARG A 17 -5.25 12.59 46.74
CA ARG A 17 -4.98 12.36 45.33
C ARG A 17 -4.44 13.62 44.65
N MET A 18 -3.40 13.50 43.84
CA MET A 18 -3.23 14.33 42.63
C MET A 18 -2.64 13.48 41.51
N LEU A 19 -3.42 13.37 40.45
CA LEU A 19 -2.98 12.95 39.12
C LEU A 19 -1.94 13.95 38.64
N SER A 20 -0.78 13.45 38.24
CA SER A 20 0.16 14.23 37.44
C SER A 20 0.24 13.55 36.07
N ALA A 21 -0.39 14.16 35.08
CA ALA A 21 -0.20 13.84 33.68
C ALA A 21 1.19 14.32 33.26
N ALA A 22 2.02 13.40 32.78
CA ALA A 22 3.27 13.72 32.14
C ALA A 22 3.02 13.89 30.63
N LEU A 23 3.07 15.13 30.16
CA LEU A 23 3.17 15.45 28.74
C LEU A 23 4.57 15.08 28.27
N ILE A 24 4.67 14.18 27.31
CA ILE A 24 5.87 13.99 26.50
C ILE A 24 5.63 14.75 25.19
N ALA A 25 6.30 15.89 25.05
CA ALA A 25 6.40 16.61 23.82
C ALA A 25 7.53 16.00 22.98
N GLY A 26 7.17 15.32 21.88
CA GLY A 26 8.11 14.91 20.84
C GLY A 26 8.32 16.07 19.87
N THR A 27 9.53 16.60 19.84
CA THR A 27 9.97 17.62 18.89
C THR A 27 10.47 16.97 17.61
N LEU A 28 9.79 17.25 16.50
CA LEU A 28 10.31 17.07 15.14
C LEU A 28 11.37 18.15 14.88
N ALA A 29 12.60 17.73 14.65
CA ALA A 29 13.67 18.60 14.20
C ALA A 29 13.88 18.39 12.70
N GLY A 30 13.47 19.37 11.89
CA GLY A 30 13.88 19.50 10.51
C GLY A 30 15.30 20.08 10.42
N CYS A 31 16.13 19.51 9.58
CA CYS A 31 17.46 19.99 9.25
C CYS A 31 17.42 21.29 8.42
N GLY A 32 18.23 22.26 8.81
CA GLY A 32 18.63 23.41 8.01
C GLY A 32 19.79 24.10 8.67
N SER A 33 20.93 24.13 7.96
CA SER A 33 22.24 24.54 8.41
C SER A 33 22.44 26.05 8.52
N ASP A 34 23.22 26.41 9.54
CA ASP A 34 24.20 27.52 9.67
C ASP A 34 23.84 29.01 9.47
N ASN A 35 23.89 29.81 10.46
CA ASN A 35 25.03 30.57 10.96
C ASN A 35 24.59 31.67 11.96
N SER A 36 25.27 31.65 13.10
CA SER A 36 25.60 32.71 14.07
C SER A 36 25.01 34.13 13.91
N ASP A 37 24.36 34.69 14.89
CA ASP A 37 24.96 35.53 15.92
C ASP A 37 23.92 36.15 16.89
N SER A 38 24.37 36.38 18.09
CA SER A 38 23.71 36.89 19.28
C SER A 38 22.87 38.20 19.11
N THR A 39 21.76 38.34 19.85
CA THR A 39 21.58 39.27 20.98
C THR A 39 20.12 39.42 21.44
N GLU A 40 19.96 39.29 22.75
CA GLU A 40 19.00 39.90 23.70
C GLU A 40 17.52 40.09 23.40
N SER A 41 16.78 39.49 24.31
CA SER A 41 15.45 39.72 24.85
C SER A 41 14.92 41.16 24.89
N THR A 42 13.66 41.34 24.51
CA THR A 42 12.69 42.14 25.29
C THR A 42 11.26 41.69 25.00
N ALA A 43 10.53 41.40 26.06
CA ALA A 43 9.09 41.17 26.08
C ALA A 43 8.33 42.48 25.88
N VAL A 44 7.25 42.46 25.10
CA VAL A 44 6.19 43.49 25.17
C VAL A 44 4.81 42.82 25.10
N GLU A 45 4.02 43.17 26.09
CA GLU A 45 2.63 42.82 26.32
C GLU A 45 1.68 43.26 25.19
N SER A 46 0.66 42.42 24.99
CA SER A 46 -0.45 42.70 24.07
C SER A 46 -1.51 43.60 24.70
N THR A 47 -1.99 44.54 23.96
CA THR A 47 -3.31 45.16 24.19
C THR A 47 -4.14 45.08 22.93
N ALA A 48 -5.35 44.56 23.09
CA ALA A 48 -6.39 44.51 22.08
C ALA A 48 -6.84 45.93 21.69
N GLY A 49 -7.07 46.12 20.41
CA GLY A 49 -7.67 47.34 19.87
C GLY A 49 -8.39 47.02 18.56
N ASP A 50 -9.70 47.08 18.68
CA ASP A 50 -10.69 47.09 17.61
C ASP A 50 -10.45 48.26 16.65
N SER A 51 -10.39 48.01 15.33
CA SER A 51 -10.71 49.02 14.32
C SER A 51 -10.96 48.37 12.96
N THR A 52 -12.21 48.34 12.60
CA THR A 52 -12.73 48.25 11.23
C THR A 52 -12.10 49.33 10.34
N GLU A 53 -11.44 48.93 9.26
CA GLU A 53 -11.31 49.71 8.05
C GLU A 53 -11.31 48.80 6.82
N SER A 54 -12.36 48.97 6.03
CA SER A 54 -12.53 48.41 4.69
C SER A 54 -11.46 48.98 3.75
N ALA A 55 -10.64 48.14 3.18
CA ALA A 55 -9.85 48.48 2.02
C ALA A 55 -10.44 47.74 0.80
N ASP A 56 -11.09 48.54 -0.01
CA ASP A 56 -11.48 48.31 -1.37
C ASP A 56 -10.24 47.96 -2.21
N SER A 57 -10.12 46.72 -2.66
CA SER A 57 -9.14 46.31 -3.66
C SER A 57 -9.87 45.77 -4.86
N SER A 58 -9.81 46.55 -5.91
CA SER A 58 -10.34 46.35 -7.25
C SER A 58 -10.15 44.92 -7.76
N ASP A 59 -11.28 44.30 -8.00
CA ASP A 59 -11.52 43.13 -8.80
C ASP A 59 -10.84 43.20 -10.16
N GLY A 60 -9.95 42.25 -10.40
CA GLY A 60 -9.65 41.74 -11.72
C GLY A 60 -10.38 40.41 -11.87
N GLU A 61 -11.66 40.49 -12.23
CA GLU A 61 -12.43 39.31 -12.63
C GLU A 61 -11.76 38.63 -13.83
N THR A 62 -10.95 37.61 -13.59
CA THR A 62 -10.87 36.46 -14.51
C THR A 62 -12.10 35.63 -14.26
N GLU A 63 -13.11 35.73 -15.14
CA GLU A 63 -14.24 34.82 -15.16
C GLU A 63 -13.71 33.40 -15.24
N GLY A 64 -13.63 32.71 -14.09
CA GLY A 64 -13.43 31.28 -14.02
C GLY A 64 -14.58 30.61 -14.76
N ASN A 65 -14.27 29.58 -15.54
CA ASN A 65 -15.25 28.84 -16.34
C ASN A 65 -16.18 27.93 -15.50
N SER A 66 -16.17 28.11 -14.17
CA SER A 66 -16.98 27.29 -13.24
C SER A 66 -18.48 27.60 -13.34
N LYS A 67 -19.32 26.56 -13.32
CA LYS A 67 -20.78 26.69 -13.23
C LYS A 67 -21.26 27.22 -11.87
N TYR A 68 -20.37 27.23 -10.86
CA TYR A 68 -20.67 27.67 -9.49
C TYR A 68 -20.29 29.14 -9.29
N LYS A 69 -21.22 29.96 -8.77
CA LYS A 69 -21.02 31.41 -8.65
C LYS A 69 -20.36 31.81 -7.34
N ASP A 70 -20.76 31.15 -6.24
CA ASP A 70 -20.27 31.49 -4.91
C ASP A 70 -19.04 30.63 -4.59
N PHE A 71 -17.97 31.29 -4.11
CA PHE A 71 -16.79 30.57 -3.63
C PHE A 71 -17.06 29.98 -2.26
N ILE A 72 -16.66 28.71 -2.03
CA ILE A 72 -16.80 28.03 -0.75
C ILE A 72 -15.48 27.39 -0.32
N THR A 73 -15.30 27.26 1.00
CA THR A 73 -14.26 26.41 1.59
C THR A 73 -14.92 25.09 2.00
N VAL A 74 -14.36 23.98 1.57
CA VAL A 74 -14.84 22.63 1.85
C VAL A 74 -13.94 22.01 2.91
N ASP A 75 -14.50 21.70 4.08
CA ASP A 75 -13.80 20.95 5.12
C ASP A 75 -13.77 19.47 4.73
N VAL A 76 -12.58 18.95 4.48
CA VAL A 76 -12.36 17.53 4.12
C VAL A 76 -11.76 16.79 5.31
N PHE A 77 -12.55 15.97 5.99
CA PHE A 77 -12.01 15.04 6.97
C PHE A 77 -11.42 13.84 6.24
N ASP A 78 -10.11 13.72 6.26
CA ASP A 78 -9.39 12.70 5.52
C ASP A 78 -8.43 11.91 6.42
N SER A 79 -8.83 10.70 6.79
CA SER A 79 -8.03 9.81 7.62
C SER A 79 -6.82 9.21 6.89
N MET A 80 -6.75 9.34 5.57
CA MET A 80 -5.66 8.85 4.73
C MET A 80 -4.60 9.93 4.46
N ALA A 81 -4.96 11.21 4.60
CA ALA A 81 -4.11 12.34 4.24
C ALA A 81 -2.85 12.46 5.11
N ASN A 82 -1.76 12.85 4.46
CA ASN A 82 -0.47 13.17 5.08
C ASN A 82 -0.21 14.69 5.16
N TYR A 83 -1.23 15.50 4.91
CA TYR A 83 -1.17 16.96 4.91
C TYR A 83 -2.36 17.55 5.69
N GLN A 84 -2.13 18.65 6.40
CA GLN A 84 -3.14 19.38 7.16
C GLN A 84 -3.18 20.82 6.71
N GLY A 85 -4.38 21.35 6.38
CA GLY A 85 -4.61 22.74 6.01
C GLY A 85 -5.17 22.94 4.60
N ILE A 86 -5.12 24.18 4.10
CA ILE A 86 -5.66 24.50 2.77
C ILE A 86 -4.77 23.92 1.68
N GLN A 87 -5.37 23.14 0.77
CA GLN A 87 -4.73 22.65 -0.45
C GLN A 87 -4.17 23.83 -1.25
N SER A 88 -2.94 23.70 -1.72
CA SER A 88 -2.24 24.73 -2.49
C SER A 88 -1.74 24.20 -3.86
N GLY A 89 -1.15 25.10 -4.65
CA GLY A 89 -0.48 24.78 -5.91
C GLY A 89 -1.42 24.41 -7.05
N TRP A 90 -0.93 23.60 -7.97
CA TRP A 90 -1.62 23.32 -9.24
C TRP A 90 -2.95 22.58 -9.05
N PHE A 91 -3.04 21.63 -8.13
CA PHE A 91 -4.31 20.92 -7.86
C PHE A 91 -5.36 21.85 -7.25
N ALA A 92 -4.96 22.73 -6.32
CA ALA A 92 -5.86 23.75 -5.77
C ALA A 92 -6.42 24.68 -6.85
N LYS A 93 -5.57 25.06 -7.83
CA LYS A 93 -6.02 25.87 -8.97
C LYS A 93 -7.05 25.14 -9.82
N ILE A 94 -6.83 23.87 -10.13
CA ILE A 94 -7.78 23.06 -10.89
C ILE A 94 -9.14 22.96 -10.17
N VAL A 95 -9.12 22.64 -8.87
CA VAL A 95 -10.33 22.57 -8.03
C VAL A 95 -11.06 23.93 -8.01
N LYS A 96 -10.32 25.03 -7.87
CA LYS A 96 -10.90 26.38 -7.88
C LYS A 96 -11.50 26.71 -9.24
N ASP A 97 -10.80 26.45 -10.33
CA ASP A 97 -11.25 26.82 -11.68
C ASP A 97 -12.50 26.00 -12.10
N LYS A 98 -12.57 24.72 -11.73
CA LYS A 98 -13.69 23.85 -12.07
C LYS A 98 -14.89 24.02 -11.14
N PHE A 99 -14.65 24.06 -9.82
CA PHE A 99 -15.70 23.97 -8.82
C PHE A 99 -15.89 25.24 -8.01
N ASN A 100 -15.09 26.29 -8.22
CA ASN A 100 -15.08 27.52 -7.44
C ASN A 100 -15.07 27.26 -5.93
N MET A 101 -14.16 26.39 -5.49
CA MET A 101 -13.98 26.00 -4.09
C MET A 101 -12.50 25.80 -3.75
N GLU A 102 -12.21 25.79 -2.46
CA GLU A 102 -10.93 25.35 -1.90
C GLU A 102 -11.15 24.20 -0.92
N LEU A 103 -10.15 23.34 -0.74
CA LEU A 103 -10.19 22.21 0.17
C LEU A 103 -9.38 22.51 1.42
N ASN A 104 -10.01 22.43 2.58
CA ASN A 104 -9.36 22.49 3.89
C ASN A 104 -9.22 21.08 4.45
N ILE A 105 -8.03 20.49 4.35
CA ILE A 105 -7.76 19.11 4.73
C ILE A 105 -7.62 19.00 6.25
N ILE A 106 -8.42 18.14 6.86
CA ILE A 106 -8.39 17.79 8.28
C ILE A 106 -7.88 16.36 8.37
N ALA A 107 -6.57 16.22 8.61
CA ALA A 107 -5.86 14.94 8.66
C ALA A 107 -5.59 14.52 10.11
N PRO A 108 -6.35 13.57 10.69
CA PRO A 108 -6.24 13.18 12.09
C PRO A 108 -4.83 12.71 12.49
N ASN A 109 -4.15 12.01 11.58
CA ASN A 109 -2.82 11.47 11.83
C ASN A 109 -1.74 12.56 11.88
N VAL A 110 -1.89 13.62 11.08
CA VAL A 110 -0.97 14.78 11.03
C VAL A 110 -1.27 15.77 12.14
N ALA A 111 -2.57 16.06 12.37
CA ALA A 111 -3.00 16.99 13.40
C ALA A 111 -2.71 16.50 14.83
N GLY A 112 -2.41 15.23 14.98
CA GLY A 112 -2.28 14.56 16.27
C GLY A 112 -3.65 14.31 16.90
N GLY A 113 -3.97 13.07 17.16
CA GLY A 113 -5.25 12.65 17.74
C GLY A 113 -5.83 11.40 17.12
N GLY A 114 -5.49 11.08 15.88
CA GLY A 114 -5.93 9.87 15.21
C GLY A 114 -7.42 9.58 15.43
N ASP A 115 -7.76 8.39 15.89
CA ASP A 115 -9.14 7.99 16.19
C ASP A 115 -9.81 8.87 17.26
N THR A 116 -9.08 9.50 18.16
CA THR A 116 -9.66 10.43 19.15
C THR A 116 -10.26 11.67 18.47
N LEU A 117 -9.63 12.19 17.42
CA LEU A 117 -10.18 13.33 16.66
C LEU A 117 -11.43 12.88 15.90
N PHE A 118 -11.41 11.71 15.26
CA PHE A 118 -12.58 11.12 14.61
C PHE A 118 -13.76 10.99 15.59
N GLN A 119 -13.55 10.37 16.75
CA GLN A 119 -14.58 10.20 17.76
C GLN A 119 -15.13 11.53 18.28
N THR A 120 -14.25 12.51 18.53
CA THR A 120 -14.64 13.83 19.04
C THR A 120 -15.51 14.59 18.03
N ARG A 121 -15.13 14.59 16.76
CA ARG A 121 -15.89 15.25 15.69
C ARG A 121 -17.19 14.51 15.39
N SER A 122 -17.17 13.17 15.38
CA SER A 122 -18.38 12.34 15.24
C SER A 122 -19.38 12.64 16.35
N ALA A 123 -18.94 12.68 17.61
CA ALA A 123 -19.77 13.02 18.77
C ALA A 123 -20.33 14.47 18.71
N ALA A 124 -19.61 15.40 18.09
CA ALA A 124 -20.08 16.75 17.82
C ALA A 124 -21.07 16.82 16.64
N GLY A 125 -21.23 15.73 15.89
CA GLY A 125 -22.06 15.65 14.71
C GLY A 125 -21.52 16.48 13.54
N ASP A 126 -20.19 16.61 13.42
CA ASP A 126 -19.53 17.44 12.44
C ASP A 126 -18.13 16.89 12.09
N LEU A 127 -18.11 15.99 11.11
CA LEU A 127 -16.85 15.47 10.59
C LEU A 127 -16.25 16.36 9.50
N GLY A 128 -17.06 17.04 8.72
CA GLY A 128 -16.66 17.86 7.57
C GLY A 128 -17.71 17.82 6.48
N ASP A 129 -17.45 18.54 5.38
CA ASP A 129 -18.32 18.55 4.18
C ASP A 129 -18.06 17.32 3.30
N LEU A 130 -16.78 16.93 3.15
CA LEU A 130 -16.35 15.68 2.57
C LEU A 130 -15.67 14.82 3.64
N ILE A 131 -15.88 13.51 3.56
CA ILE A 131 -15.32 12.56 4.51
C ILE A 131 -14.65 11.43 3.72
N ILE A 132 -13.34 11.25 3.92
CA ILE A 132 -12.54 10.16 3.36
C ILE A 132 -12.04 9.31 4.53
N THR A 133 -12.55 8.07 4.64
CA THR A 133 -12.16 7.16 5.73
C THR A 133 -12.44 5.71 5.35
N GLY A 134 -11.88 4.76 6.11
CA GLY A 134 -12.23 3.35 5.96
C GLY A 134 -13.72 3.11 6.18
N CYS A 135 -14.31 2.25 5.36
CA CYS A 135 -15.72 1.85 5.45
C CYS A 135 -15.92 0.59 6.31
N GLY A 136 -14.87 -0.19 6.52
CA GLY A 136 -14.90 -1.46 7.23
C GLY A 136 -15.09 -1.36 8.74
N ASN A 137 -15.14 -2.52 9.41
CA ASN A 137 -15.32 -2.64 10.87
C ASN A 137 -16.58 -1.92 11.38
N GLY A 138 -17.69 -1.97 10.62
CA GLY A 138 -18.94 -1.31 10.96
C GLY A 138 -18.90 0.22 10.88
N ARG A 139 -17.79 0.84 10.48
CA ARG A 139 -17.64 2.31 10.49
C ARG A 139 -18.63 3.00 9.59
N LEU A 140 -18.83 2.54 8.35
CA LEU A 140 -19.81 3.15 7.43
C LEU A 140 -21.22 3.06 7.99
N GLN A 141 -21.65 1.89 8.49
CA GLN A 141 -22.94 1.70 9.14
C GLN A 141 -23.12 2.66 10.32
N ASN A 142 -22.09 2.84 11.15
CA ASN A 142 -22.13 3.75 12.27
C ASN A 142 -22.27 5.23 11.84
N LEU A 143 -21.60 5.64 10.76
CA LEU A 143 -21.73 7.00 10.21
C LEU A 143 -23.14 7.27 9.69
N VAL A 144 -23.73 6.30 8.99
CA VAL A 144 -25.12 6.38 8.46
C VAL A 144 -26.11 6.42 9.61
N THR A 145 -26.04 5.48 10.55
CA THR A 145 -26.94 5.42 11.71
C THR A 145 -26.87 6.68 12.58
N ALA A 146 -25.68 7.27 12.72
CA ALA A 146 -25.48 8.52 13.46
C ALA A 146 -25.92 9.78 12.68
N GLY A 147 -26.30 9.64 11.40
CA GLY A 147 -26.71 10.77 10.54
C GLY A 147 -25.57 11.74 10.25
N LEU A 148 -24.33 11.25 10.15
CA LEU A 148 -23.13 12.04 9.88
C LEU A 148 -22.86 12.20 8.39
N VAL A 149 -23.39 11.32 7.56
CA VAL A 149 -23.31 11.32 6.09
C VAL A 149 -24.70 11.38 5.47
N ILE A 150 -24.79 11.74 4.20
CA ILE A 150 -26.05 11.76 3.45
C ILE A 150 -26.10 10.63 2.42
N ASP A 151 -27.31 10.24 2.05
CA ASP A 151 -27.54 9.43 0.86
C ASP A 151 -27.26 10.26 -0.40
N MET A 152 -26.30 9.83 -1.20
CA MET A 152 -25.85 10.50 -2.42
C MET A 152 -26.62 10.09 -3.68
N THR A 153 -27.57 9.15 -3.59
CA THR A 153 -28.28 8.55 -4.74
C THR A 153 -28.89 9.61 -5.67
N ASP A 154 -29.63 10.59 -5.11
CA ASP A 154 -30.25 11.65 -5.92
C ASP A 154 -29.24 12.63 -6.51
N TYR A 155 -28.10 12.85 -5.85
CA TYR A 155 -27.06 13.78 -6.29
C TYR A 155 -26.17 13.18 -7.39
N LEU A 156 -25.98 11.87 -7.40
CA LEU A 156 -25.12 11.14 -8.34
C LEU A 156 -25.88 10.51 -9.51
N LYS A 157 -27.21 10.60 -9.56
CA LYS A 157 -28.06 9.93 -10.58
C LYS A 157 -27.66 10.21 -12.03
N ASP A 158 -27.04 11.34 -12.32
CA ASP A 158 -26.57 11.76 -13.64
C ASP A 158 -25.02 11.76 -13.73
N ALA A 159 -24.32 11.11 -12.78
CA ALA A 159 -22.87 11.04 -12.66
C ALA A 159 -22.28 9.96 -13.60
N GLU A 160 -21.85 10.34 -14.80
CA GLU A 160 -21.42 9.39 -15.84
C GLU A 160 -20.13 8.63 -15.48
N ASN A 161 -19.21 9.26 -14.71
CA ASN A 161 -17.93 8.67 -14.39
C ASN A 161 -18.01 7.70 -13.21
N VAL A 162 -18.70 8.08 -12.15
CA VAL A 162 -18.93 7.23 -10.97
C VAL A 162 -19.67 5.96 -11.37
N HIS A 163 -20.71 6.06 -12.24
CA HIS A 163 -21.51 4.91 -12.67
C HIS A 163 -20.78 3.90 -13.58
N ARG A 164 -19.55 4.18 -13.97
CA ARG A 164 -18.68 3.14 -14.57
C ARG A 164 -18.27 2.07 -13.57
N TYR A 165 -18.45 2.36 -12.28
CA TYR A 165 -18.03 1.50 -11.16
C TYR A 165 -19.23 1.08 -10.28
N ASP A 166 -20.41 0.92 -10.87
CA ASP A 166 -21.65 0.56 -10.15
C ASP A 166 -21.49 -0.72 -9.31
N SER A 167 -20.81 -1.73 -9.83
CA SER A 167 -20.54 -2.98 -9.09
C SER A 167 -19.76 -2.73 -7.79
N ALA A 168 -18.77 -1.83 -7.83
CA ALA A 168 -18.01 -1.42 -6.66
C ALA A 168 -18.87 -0.66 -5.63
N ILE A 169 -19.75 0.21 -6.13
CA ILE A 169 -20.68 0.99 -5.31
C ILE A 169 -21.71 0.06 -4.65
N GLU A 170 -22.30 -0.87 -5.40
CA GLU A 170 -23.26 -1.85 -4.89
C GLU A 170 -22.62 -2.70 -3.78
N THR A 171 -21.40 -3.18 -3.98
CA THR A 171 -20.66 -3.96 -2.98
C THR A 171 -20.39 -3.13 -1.71
N THR A 172 -20.02 -1.86 -1.86
CA THR A 172 -19.80 -0.95 -0.72
C THR A 172 -21.12 -0.64 0.00
N SER A 173 -22.23 -0.48 -0.75
CA SER A 173 -23.55 -0.26 -0.17
C SER A 173 -24.05 -1.43 0.67
N GLN A 174 -23.58 -2.66 0.43
CA GLN A 174 -23.90 -3.84 1.27
C GLN A 174 -23.31 -3.78 2.67
N LEU A 175 -22.39 -2.85 2.95
CA LEU A 175 -21.85 -2.60 4.29
C LEU A 175 -22.82 -1.84 5.19
N VAL A 176 -23.97 -1.43 4.66
CA VAL A 176 -25.01 -0.63 5.34
C VAL A 176 -26.37 -1.33 5.22
N GLU A 177 -27.16 -1.29 6.29
CA GLU A 177 -28.50 -1.87 6.31
C GLU A 177 -29.55 -1.01 5.56
N GLU A 178 -29.28 0.30 5.41
CA GLU A 178 -30.14 1.26 4.73
C GLU A 178 -29.87 1.29 3.23
N ASP A 179 -30.93 1.30 2.42
CA ASP A 179 -30.84 1.48 0.96
C ASP A 179 -30.24 2.85 0.62
N GLY A 180 -29.38 2.93 -0.41
CA GLY A 180 -28.81 4.18 -0.91
C GLY A 180 -27.32 4.09 -1.23
N ILE A 181 -26.76 5.19 -1.76
CA ILE A 181 -25.33 5.35 -2.00
C ILE A 181 -24.74 6.23 -0.89
N TRP A 182 -24.09 5.59 0.08
CA TRP A 182 -23.58 6.27 1.27
C TRP A 182 -22.07 6.55 1.20
N ALA A 183 -21.34 5.81 0.36
CA ALA A 183 -19.93 6.00 0.08
C ALA A 183 -19.59 5.53 -1.33
N ILE A 184 -18.64 6.20 -1.99
CA ILE A 184 -18.02 5.72 -3.22
C ILE A 184 -16.66 5.13 -2.84
N PRO A 185 -16.37 3.85 -3.17
CA PRO A 185 -15.14 3.18 -2.74
C PRO A 185 -13.92 3.66 -3.52
N SER A 186 -12.77 3.74 -2.85
CA SER A 186 -11.46 3.96 -3.48
C SER A 186 -11.00 2.73 -4.25
N GLU A 187 -10.06 2.94 -5.15
CA GLU A 187 -9.38 1.89 -5.94
C GLU A 187 -10.36 0.97 -6.70
N SER A 188 -11.49 1.55 -7.11
CA SER A 188 -12.46 0.86 -7.97
C SER A 188 -11.82 0.48 -9.30
N SER A 189 -12.22 -0.65 -9.88
CA SER A 189 -11.65 -1.11 -11.15
C SER A 189 -12.72 -1.72 -12.05
N SER A 190 -12.58 -1.53 -13.36
CA SER A 190 -13.36 -2.21 -14.38
C SER A 190 -12.73 -3.54 -14.83
N ASN A 191 -11.48 -3.81 -14.44
CA ASN A 191 -10.77 -5.03 -14.77
C ASN A 191 -11.33 -6.25 -14.01
N SER A 192 -11.03 -7.45 -14.49
CA SER A 192 -11.44 -8.69 -13.83
C SER A 192 -10.93 -8.75 -12.38
N PRO A 193 -11.74 -9.22 -11.43
CA PRO A 193 -11.28 -9.43 -10.06
C PRO A 193 -10.13 -10.44 -9.93
N THR A 194 -9.90 -11.26 -10.95
CA THR A 194 -8.78 -12.21 -11.00
C THR A 194 -7.52 -11.64 -11.64
N THR A 195 -7.57 -10.42 -12.17
CA THR A 195 -6.39 -9.70 -12.66
C THR A 195 -5.67 -9.06 -11.48
N SER A 196 -4.34 -9.16 -11.44
CA SER A 196 -3.55 -8.46 -10.40
C SER A 196 -3.79 -6.95 -10.45
N SER A 197 -4.02 -6.33 -9.31
CA SER A 197 -4.15 -4.87 -9.19
C SER A 197 -2.80 -4.16 -9.08
N GLU A 198 -1.72 -4.91 -9.06
CA GLU A 198 -0.34 -4.43 -8.93
C GLU A 198 0.24 -4.13 -10.32
N GLY A 199 1.05 -3.07 -10.40
CA GLY A 199 1.60 -2.59 -11.68
C GLY A 199 2.76 -3.46 -12.19
N LEU A 200 3.89 -2.82 -12.54
CA LEU A 200 5.06 -3.52 -13.09
C LEU A 200 5.81 -4.38 -12.06
N GLU A 201 5.60 -4.11 -10.79
CA GLU A 201 6.27 -4.77 -9.67
C GLU A 201 5.22 -5.29 -8.69
N PRO A 202 5.33 -6.53 -8.19
CA PRO A 202 4.46 -7.02 -7.13
C PRO A 202 4.80 -6.33 -5.80
N ASN A 203 3.83 -6.28 -4.88
CA ASN A 203 4.04 -5.66 -3.57
C ASN A 203 5.09 -6.38 -2.71
N TYR A 204 5.24 -7.68 -2.92
CA TYR A 204 6.22 -8.54 -2.24
C TYR A 204 7.13 -9.22 -3.25
N GLY A 205 8.39 -9.50 -2.86
CA GLY A 205 9.32 -10.24 -3.70
C GLY A 205 10.72 -10.33 -3.10
N ALA A 206 11.52 -11.22 -3.62
CA ALA A 206 12.93 -11.35 -3.26
C ALA A 206 13.79 -10.34 -4.04
N TYR A 207 13.75 -9.06 -3.67
CA TYR A 207 14.56 -8.01 -4.32
C TYR A 207 15.98 -8.02 -3.76
N LEU A 208 16.92 -8.38 -4.61
CA LEU A 208 18.35 -8.43 -4.25
C LEU A 208 19.11 -7.23 -4.84
N ARG A 209 20.13 -6.75 -4.13
CA ARG A 209 21.16 -5.88 -4.71
C ARG A 209 21.79 -6.62 -5.89
N TRP A 210 21.34 -6.30 -7.09
CA TRP A 210 21.63 -7.06 -8.31
C TRP A 210 23.11 -7.08 -8.65
N ASP A 211 23.82 -5.98 -8.41
CA ASP A 211 25.26 -5.90 -8.54
C ASP A 211 26.01 -6.87 -7.61
N ALA A 212 25.52 -7.03 -6.37
CA ALA A 212 26.06 -8.00 -5.42
C ALA A 212 25.71 -9.45 -5.81
N TYR A 213 24.48 -9.69 -6.28
CA TYR A 213 24.03 -10.99 -6.78
C TYR A 213 24.84 -11.43 -8.00
N LYS A 214 25.08 -10.48 -8.93
CA LYS A 214 26.00 -10.68 -10.07
C LYS A 214 27.43 -10.98 -9.61
N ALA A 215 27.96 -10.22 -8.67
CA ALA A 215 29.30 -10.45 -8.12
C ALA A 215 29.43 -11.81 -7.42
N ALA A 216 28.35 -12.32 -6.83
CA ALA A 216 28.26 -13.68 -6.27
C ALA A 216 28.14 -14.78 -7.33
N GLY A 217 27.98 -14.43 -8.61
CA GLY A 217 27.89 -15.34 -9.75
C GLY A 217 26.49 -15.87 -10.03
N TYR A 218 25.44 -15.14 -9.70
CA TYR A 218 24.02 -15.50 -9.88
C TYR A 218 23.70 -16.89 -9.31
N PRO A 219 23.82 -17.10 -7.98
CA PRO A 219 23.45 -18.37 -7.37
C PRO A 219 22.05 -18.80 -7.74
N GLU A 220 21.85 -20.05 -8.07
CA GLU A 220 20.52 -20.60 -8.35
C GLU A 220 19.67 -20.58 -7.07
N LEU A 221 18.40 -20.16 -7.18
CA LEU A 221 17.44 -20.05 -6.10
C LEU A 221 16.23 -20.94 -6.42
N ASN A 222 16.05 -22.04 -5.70
CA ASN A 222 14.94 -22.95 -5.85
C ASN A 222 13.94 -22.85 -4.70
N THR A 223 14.41 -22.47 -3.52
CA THR A 223 13.62 -22.33 -2.29
C THR A 223 13.99 -21.03 -1.58
N LEU A 224 13.16 -20.59 -0.62
CA LEU A 224 13.46 -19.45 0.24
C LEU A 224 14.81 -19.61 0.96
N GLU A 225 15.11 -20.82 1.42
CA GLU A 225 16.31 -21.12 2.17
C GLU A 225 17.59 -21.03 1.31
N ASP A 226 17.48 -21.16 -0.03
CA ASP A 226 18.62 -20.94 -0.94
C ASP A 226 19.10 -19.47 -0.97
N LEU A 227 18.24 -18.52 -0.53
CA LEU A 227 18.67 -17.14 -0.32
C LEU A 227 19.81 -17.03 0.71
N LEU A 228 19.83 -17.85 1.77
CA LEU A 228 20.81 -17.73 2.84
C LEU A 228 22.26 -17.88 2.35
N PRO A 229 22.64 -18.96 1.64
CA PRO A 229 23.99 -19.07 1.08
C PRO A 229 24.25 -18.09 -0.06
N ALA A 230 23.22 -17.66 -0.80
CA ALA A 230 23.36 -16.62 -1.82
C ALA A 230 23.69 -15.25 -1.19
N LEU A 231 22.93 -14.84 -0.16
CA LEU A 231 23.15 -13.61 0.59
C LEU A 231 24.52 -13.58 1.29
N GLN A 232 24.99 -14.72 1.79
CA GLN A 232 26.34 -14.82 2.36
C GLN A 232 27.40 -14.51 1.29
N LYS A 233 27.30 -15.11 0.11
CA LYS A 233 28.22 -14.83 -1.01
C LYS A 233 28.14 -13.37 -1.47
N MET A 234 26.95 -12.79 -1.47
CA MET A 234 26.76 -11.39 -1.82
C MET A 234 27.42 -10.46 -0.80
N GLN A 235 27.27 -10.72 0.50
CA GLN A 235 27.91 -9.95 1.57
C GLN A 235 29.43 -10.09 1.54
N GLU A 236 29.95 -11.28 1.20
CA GLU A 236 31.40 -11.50 0.98
C GLU A 236 31.91 -10.74 -0.26
N ALA A 237 31.13 -10.67 -1.34
CA ALA A 237 31.50 -10.00 -2.58
C ALA A 237 31.41 -8.47 -2.46
N VAL A 238 30.46 -7.95 -1.70
CA VAL A 238 30.22 -6.51 -1.47
C VAL A 238 30.21 -6.25 0.04
N PRO A 239 31.39 -6.27 0.71
CA PRO A 239 31.46 -6.18 2.17
C PRO A 239 31.24 -4.78 2.73
N THR A 240 31.23 -3.75 1.86
CA THR A 240 31.04 -2.35 2.26
C THR A 240 30.08 -1.61 1.36
N SER A 241 29.31 -0.70 1.97
CA SER A 241 28.40 0.22 1.30
C SER A 241 29.14 1.32 0.52
N ASP A 242 28.38 2.21 -0.14
CA ASP A 242 28.93 3.35 -0.88
C ASP A 242 29.69 4.33 0.03
N SER A 243 29.30 4.48 1.30
CA SER A 243 30.04 5.27 2.31
C SER A 243 31.16 4.51 2.99
N GLY A 244 31.38 3.23 2.67
CA GLY A 244 32.43 2.38 3.27
C GLY A 244 32.03 1.74 4.60
N LYS A 245 30.75 1.75 4.98
CA LYS A 245 30.25 1.01 6.15
C LYS A 245 30.05 -0.47 5.81
N GLN A 246 30.01 -1.30 6.84
CA GLN A 246 29.72 -2.72 6.66
C GLN A 246 28.35 -2.96 6.04
N THR A 247 28.27 -3.91 5.10
CA THR A 247 27.00 -4.38 4.55
C THR A 247 26.45 -5.55 5.36
N TYR A 248 25.11 -5.62 5.41
CA TYR A 248 24.36 -6.75 5.94
C TYR A 248 23.39 -7.24 4.88
N ALA A 249 23.09 -8.53 4.88
CA ALA A 249 22.12 -9.06 3.95
C ALA A 249 20.71 -8.56 4.29
N ILE A 250 20.31 -8.65 5.56
CA ILE A 250 18.98 -8.36 6.08
C ILE A 250 19.07 -7.35 7.21
N SER A 251 18.14 -6.42 7.27
CA SER A 251 17.98 -5.49 8.38
C SER A 251 16.50 -5.35 8.72
N LEU A 252 16.16 -5.38 10.01
CA LEU A 252 14.80 -5.46 10.52
C LEU A 252 14.47 -4.24 11.38
N PHE A 253 13.16 -3.98 11.62
CA PHE A 253 12.66 -2.89 12.47
C PHE A 253 11.30 -3.25 13.07
N LYS A 254 10.85 -2.51 14.10
CA LYS A 254 9.66 -2.85 14.90
C LYS A 254 8.44 -1.98 14.66
N ASP A 255 8.58 -0.86 13.96
CA ASP A 255 7.53 0.18 13.91
C ASP A 255 6.20 -0.32 13.32
N TRP A 256 6.23 -1.38 12.50
CA TRP A 256 5.05 -1.93 11.84
C TRP A 256 4.58 -3.27 12.42
N ASP A 257 5.12 -3.68 13.56
CA ASP A 257 4.63 -4.89 14.21
C ASP A 257 3.14 -4.74 14.59
N GLY A 258 2.33 -5.71 14.18
CA GLY A 258 0.89 -5.74 14.36
C GLY A 258 0.41 -6.99 15.07
N ASN A 259 -0.42 -7.80 14.42
CA ASN A 259 -0.83 -9.11 14.94
C ASN A 259 0.35 -10.10 14.99
N LEU A 260 1.34 -9.87 14.11
CA LEU A 260 2.56 -10.65 13.99
C LEU A 260 3.78 -9.72 13.90
N MET A 261 4.97 -10.28 13.91
CA MET A 261 6.21 -9.57 13.57
C MET A 261 6.20 -9.23 12.09
N SER A 262 6.10 -7.93 11.76
CA SER A 262 5.90 -7.45 10.38
C SER A 262 6.98 -7.91 9.41
N ASN A 263 8.21 -8.04 9.88
CA ASN A 263 9.35 -8.46 9.05
C ASN A 263 9.32 -9.95 8.63
N ALA A 264 8.47 -10.79 9.24
CA ALA A 264 8.30 -12.18 8.85
C ALA A 264 7.09 -12.41 7.92
N LYS A 265 6.24 -11.38 7.72
CA LYS A 265 5.08 -11.46 6.82
C LYS A 265 5.48 -11.58 5.35
N PRO A 266 6.45 -10.79 4.82
CA PRO A 266 6.81 -10.84 3.41
C PRO A 266 7.20 -12.24 2.93
N GLU A 267 7.94 -12.98 3.75
CA GLU A 267 8.35 -14.33 3.40
C GLU A 267 7.16 -15.30 3.34
N ALA A 268 6.12 -15.10 4.17
CA ALA A 268 4.87 -15.86 4.06
C ALA A 268 4.11 -15.50 2.77
N SER A 269 4.17 -14.21 2.35
CA SER A 269 3.54 -13.74 1.11
C SER A 269 4.18 -14.33 -0.15
N LEU A 270 5.45 -14.73 -0.10
CA LEU A 270 6.13 -15.44 -1.20
C LEU A 270 5.56 -16.86 -1.46
N PHE A 271 4.71 -17.37 -0.58
CA PHE A 271 4.01 -18.64 -0.73
C PHE A 271 2.50 -18.47 -0.98
N GLY A 272 2.07 -17.28 -1.33
CA GLY A 272 0.69 -16.96 -1.69
C GLY A 272 -0.23 -16.70 -0.50
N TYR A 273 0.29 -16.38 0.68
CA TYR A 273 -0.52 -16.09 1.87
C TYR A 273 -0.58 -14.62 2.20
N ASP A 274 -1.71 -14.18 2.73
CA ASP A 274 -1.89 -12.89 3.38
C ASP A 274 -2.49 -13.04 4.78
N GLU A 275 -2.35 -12.00 5.59
CA GLU A 275 -2.78 -11.92 6.97
C GLU A 275 -4.26 -11.54 7.08
N ILE A 276 -5.05 -12.35 7.77
CA ILE A 276 -6.41 -12.03 8.21
C ILE A 276 -6.49 -12.31 9.72
N GLY A 277 -6.36 -11.30 10.53
CA GLY A 277 -6.27 -11.47 11.98
C GLY A 277 -5.06 -12.33 12.39
N PHE A 278 -5.30 -13.52 12.98
CA PHE A 278 -4.27 -14.50 13.32
C PHE A 278 -4.17 -15.67 12.33
N VAL A 279 -4.78 -15.52 11.16
CA VAL A 279 -4.80 -16.51 10.10
C VAL A 279 -3.94 -16.04 8.93
N LEU A 280 -3.11 -16.93 8.41
CA LEU A 280 -2.58 -16.82 7.05
C LEU A 280 -3.58 -17.49 6.10
N ALA A 281 -4.17 -16.71 5.20
CA ALA A 281 -5.10 -17.19 4.20
C ALA A 281 -4.43 -17.21 2.84
N LYS A 282 -4.47 -18.37 2.16
CA LYS A 282 -3.95 -18.48 0.82
C LYS A 282 -4.86 -17.75 -0.17
N ALA A 283 -4.27 -17.06 -1.14
CA ALA A 283 -4.98 -16.19 -2.08
C ALA A 283 -6.14 -16.88 -2.81
N ASP A 284 -5.99 -18.17 -3.14
CA ASP A 284 -6.98 -19.00 -3.82
C ASP A 284 -8.00 -19.66 -2.87
N GLY A 285 -7.91 -19.37 -1.56
CA GLY A 285 -8.78 -19.98 -0.54
C GLY A 285 -8.56 -21.47 -0.28
N SER A 286 -7.49 -22.05 -0.82
CA SER A 286 -7.22 -23.50 -0.70
C SER A 286 -6.64 -23.89 0.66
N ASP A 287 -6.07 -22.94 1.42
CA ASP A 287 -5.44 -23.21 2.70
C ASP A 287 -5.56 -22.03 3.68
N TYR A 288 -5.68 -22.36 4.96
CA TYR A 288 -5.76 -21.42 6.08
C TYR A 288 -4.91 -21.94 7.24
N GLN A 289 -3.93 -21.18 7.68
CA GLN A 289 -2.99 -21.56 8.72
C GLN A 289 -3.12 -20.63 9.93
N SER A 290 -3.07 -21.17 11.13
CA SER A 290 -2.80 -20.38 12.33
C SER A 290 -1.33 -19.93 12.31
N PHE A 291 -1.05 -18.68 12.69
CA PHE A 291 0.33 -18.16 12.74
C PHE A 291 1.27 -19.04 13.55
N ILE A 292 0.77 -19.59 14.68
CA ILE A 292 1.57 -20.30 15.66
C ILE A 292 1.75 -21.79 15.37
N ASP A 293 1.14 -22.32 14.31
CA ASP A 293 1.35 -23.71 13.92
C ASP A 293 2.81 -23.91 13.50
N SER A 294 3.41 -24.99 13.99
CA SER A 294 4.85 -25.24 13.81
C SER A 294 5.29 -25.39 12.36
N ASP A 295 4.35 -25.72 11.45
CA ASP A 295 4.53 -25.86 10.02
C ASP A 295 3.92 -24.70 9.21
N SER A 296 3.46 -23.64 9.87
CA SER A 296 2.93 -22.47 9.19
C SER A 296 4.00 -21.73 8.39
N ALA A 297 3.57 -21.04 7.34
CA ALA A 297 4.46 -20.17 6.55
C ALA A 297 5.10 -19.07 7.42
N TYR A 298 4.39 -18.58 8.46
CA TYR A 298 4.96 -17.61 9.39
C TYR A 298 6.10 -18.18 10.24
N VAL A 299 5.94 -19.37 10.82
CA VAL A 299 7.01 -20.02 11.59
C VAL A 299 8.20 -20.37 10.69
N ARG A 300 7.95 -20.76 9.42
CA ARG A 300 9.00 -20.95 8.42
C ARG A 300 9.77 -19.63 8.16
N SER A 301 9.08 -18.52 8.04
CA SER A 301 9.70 -17.19 7.88
C SER A 301 10.55 -16.80 9.10
N LEU A 302 10.05 -17.03 10.31
CA LEU A 302 10.83 -16.81 11.54
C LEU A 302 12.09 -17.69 11.58
N LYS A 303 12.00 -18.93 11.13
CA LYS A 303 13.13 -19.85 11.04
C LYS A 303 14.17 -19.36 10.03
N PHE A 304 13.75 -18.88 8.86
CA PHE A 304 14.62 -18.26 7.86
C PHE A 304 15.40 -17.07 8.46
N LEU A 305 14.71 -16.14 9.14
CA LEU A 305 15.35 -14.99 9.78
C LEU A 305 16.30 -15.41 10.93
N PHE A 306 15.93 -16.43 11.70
CA PHE A 306 16.79 -17.01 12.71
C PHE A 306 18.08 -17.58 12.10
N GLU A 307 17.97 -18.37 11.03
CA GLU A 307 19.13 -18.96 10.34
C GLU A 307 20.01 -17.87 9.73
N ALA A 308 19.41 -16.83 9.12
CA ALA A 308 20.14 -15.66 8.66
C ALA A 308 20.93 -14.99 9.78
N ASN A 309 20.33 -14.86 10.97
CA ASN A 309 21.01 -14.31 12.14
C ASN A 309 22.18 -15.20 12.62
N GLN A 310 21.99 -16.53 12.64
CA GLN A 310 23.08 -17.48 13.00
C GLN A 310 24.26 -17.38 12.03
N MET A 311 24.02 -17.06 10.76
CA MET A 311 25.04 -16.86 9.72
C MET A 311 25.69 -15.47 9.77
N GLY A 312 25.24 -14.56 10.64
CA GLY A 312 25.74 -13.18 10.73
C GLY A 312 25.30 -12.29 9.55
N LEU A 313 24.17 -12.62 8.92
CA LEU A 313 23.60 -11.89 7.80
C LEU A 313 22.66 -10.77 8.24
N VAL A 314 22.15 -10.83 9.47
CA VAL A 314 21.24 -9.84 10.02
C VAL A 314 22.01 -8.68 10.66
N ASP A 315 21.57 -7.47 10.36
CA ASP A 315 22.08 -6.23 10.96
C ASP A 315 21.87 -6.24 12.48
N PRO A 316 22.92 -6.09 13.30
CA PRO A 316 22.80 -6.13 14.75
C PRO A 316 21.97 -4.96 15.36
N GLU A 317 21.76 -3.88 14.62
CA GLU A 317 20.92 -2.76 15.06
C GLU A 317 19.41 -3.01 14.84
N SER A 318 19.03 -4.13 14.23
CA SER A 318 17.65 -4.49 13.89
C SER A 318 16.66 -4.41 15.06
N THR A 319 17.10 -4.65 16.29
CA THR A 319 16.23 -4.62 17.48
C THR A 319 15.99 -3.21 18.05
N THR A 320 16.75 -2.21 17.59
CA THR A 320 16.79 -0.86 18.17
C THR A 320 16.55 0.26 17.18
N GLN A 321 16.55 -0.02 15.88
CA GLN A 321 16.32 0.97 14.84
C GLN A 321 14.84 1.10 14.49
N ASN A 322 14.50 2.23 13.88
CA ASN A 322 13.19 2.53 13.30
C ASN A 322 13.26 2.51 11.77
N TYR A 323 12.13 2.74 11.12
CA TYR A 323 12.01 2.78 9.66
C TYR A 323 12.95 3.80 9.00
N ASP A 324 13.02 5.03 9.52
CA ASP A 324 13.87 6.08 8.94
C ASP A 324 15.35 5.69 8.94
N THR A 325 15.81 5.06 10.03
CA THR A 325 17.19 4.56 10.15
C THR A 325 17.44 3.42 9.16
N LEU A 326 16.49 2.50 9.03
CA LEU A 326 16.54 1.41 8.05
C LEU A 326 16.59 1.96 6.62
N PHE A 327 15.69 2.89 6.27
CA PHE A 327 15.62 3.50 4.95
C PHE A 327 16.95 4.19 4.57
N ALA A 328 17.55 4.92 5.52
CA ALA A 328 18.87 5.53 5.31
C ALA A 328 19.99 4.49 5.05
N LYS A 329 19.90 3.28 5.63
CA LYS A 329 20.83 2.18 5.33
C LYS A 329 20.64 1.62 3.93
N TYR A 330 19.38 1.52 3.45
CA TYR A 330 19.11 1.18 2.05
C TYR A 330 19.69 2.22 1.11
N GLN A 331 19.46 3.52 1.37
CA GLN A 331 20.02 4.61 0.56
C GLN A 331 21.56 4.59 0.46
N ASP A 332 22.24 4.20 1.52
CA ASP A 332 23.71 4.05 1.56
C ASP A 332 24.20 2.71 0.95
N GLY A 333 23.31 1.83 0.54
CA GLY A 333 23.67 0.51 0.00
C GLY A 333 24.21 -0.46 1.03
N GLN A 334 23.88 -0.30 2.32
CA GLN A 334 24.31 -1.19 3.39
C GLN A 334 23.52 -2.50 3.42
N ILE A 335 22.32 -2.56 2.85
CA ILE A 335 21.44 -3.72 2.88
C ILE A 335 21.40 -4.38 1.50
N LEU A 336 21.38 -5.70 1.44
CA LEU A 336 21.48 -6.46 0.19
C LEU A 336 20.19 -7.17 -0.24
N PHE A 337 19.23 -7.32 0.65
CA PHE A 337 17.92 -7.92 0.42
C PHE A 337 16.82 -6.95 0.85
N SER A 338 15.78 -6.84 0.03
CA SER A 338 14.54 -6.14 0.36
C SER A 338 13.34 -7.01 0.00
N PRO A 339 12.39 -7.21 0.92
CA PRO A 339 11.17 -7.95 0.61
C PRO A 339 10.13 -7.10 -0.14
N TYR A 340 10.43 -5.81 -0.38
CA TYR A 340 9.52 -4.86 -1.02
C TYR A 340 10.25 -4.04 -2.09
N PRO A 341 9.68 -3.87 -3.31
CA PRO A 341 10.26 -2.97 -4.32
C PRO A 341 10.24 -1.51 -3.84
N TRP A 342 9.12 -1.06 -3.27
CA TRP A 342 8.95 0.29 -2.77
C TRP A 342 9.89 0.66 -1.59
N LEU A 343 10.62 -0.29 -0.99
CA LEU A 343 11.66 -0.03 0.02
C LEU A 343 13.05 -0.03 -0.63
N GLY A 344 13.52 -1.16 -1.17
CA GLY A 344 14.87 -1.29 -1.70
C GLY A 344 15.10 -0.46 -2.98
N GLN A 345 14.21 -0.60 -3.96
CA GLN A 345 14.34 0.13 -5.23
C GLN A 345 14.16 1.64 -5.01
N SER A 346 13.12 2.07 -4.28
CA SER A 346 12.88 3.50 -4.03
C SER A 346 14.03 4.19 -3.29
N ALA A 347 14.70 3.48 -2.40
CA ALA A 347 15.84 4.02 -1.67
C ALA A 347 17.14 4.07 -2.48
N TYR A 348 17.40 3.05 -3.32
CA TYR A 348 18.73 2.84 -3.88
C TYR A 348 18.81 2.89 -5.41
N ASN A 349 17.71 2.62 -6.17
CA ASN A 349 17.72 2.60 -7.64
C ASN A 349 17.72 4.00 -8.24
N THR A 350 18.66 4.86 -7.83
CA THR A 350 18.85 6.18 -8.46
C THR A 350 19.31 6.01 -9.91
N ASP A 351 19.09 7.00 -10.76
CA ASP A 351 19.55 6.95 -12.15
C ASP A 351 21.05 6.74 -12.28
N ALA A 352 21.82 7.34 -11.36
CA ALA A 352 23.27 7.13 -11.30
C ALA A 352 23.63 5.67 -10.98
N ASN A 353 22.97 5.07 -9.98
CA ASN A 353 23.17 3.68 -9.62
C ASN A 353 22.74 2.72 -10.73
N LYS A 354 21.56 2.95 -11.33
CA LYS A 354 21.06 2.15 -12.45
C LYS A 354 22.01 2.17 -13.65
N ALA A 355 22.55 3.35 -13.97
CA ALA A 355 23.54 3.50 -15.04
C ALA A 355 24.85 2.72 -14.77
N GLU A 356 25.26 2.60 -13.50
CA GLU A 356 26.41 1.80 -13.06
C GLU A 356 26.09 0.29 -12.92
N GLY A 357 24.84 -0.12 -13.16
CA GLY A 357 24.38 -1.50 -12.98
C GLY A 357 24.17 -1.89 -11.52
N LYS A 358 23.99 -0.91 -10.65
CA LYS A 358 23.69 -1.08 -9.22
C LYS A 358 22.19 -0.87 -8.97
N GLY A 359 21.61 -1.64 -8.08
CA GLY A 359 20.21 -1.50 -7.69
C GLY A 359 19.59 -2.79 -7.21
N PHE A 360 18.36 -2.68 -6.75
CA PHE A 360 17.54 -3.84 -6.38
C PHE A 360 16.69 -4.29 -7.57
N MET A 361 16.76 -5.57 -7.88
CA MET A 361 15.91 -6.25 -8.86
C MET A 361 15.38 -7.54 -8.27
N LEU A 362 14.22 -7.99 -8.72
CA LEU A 362 13.70 -9.28 -8.34
C LEU A 362 14.68 -10.38 -8.75
N ALA A 363 15.06 -11.23 -7.80
CA ALA A 363 15.74 -12.48 -8.05
C ALA A 363 14.75 -13.60 -7.78
N PRO A 364 14.12 -14.15 -8.81
CA PRO A 364 13.01 -15.07 -8.64
C PRO A 364 13.48 -16.39 -8.05
N ILE A 365 12.71 -16.90 -7.10
CA ILE A 365 12.91 -18.19 -6.47
C ILE A 365 11.95 -19.18 -7.13
N ALA A 366 12.47 -20.25 -7.73
CA ALA A 366 11.66 -21.17 -8.55
C ALA A 366 10.46 -21.79 -7.82
N GLY A 367 10.52 -21.94 -6.49
CA GLY A 367 9.45 -22.48 -5.66
C GLY A 367 8.48 -21.46 -5.07
N GLU A 368 8.58 -20.19 -5.46
CA GLU A 368 7.66 -19.14 -5.01
C GLU A 368 6.37 -19.10 -5.82
N CYS A 369 5.31 -18.61 -5.17
CA CYS A 369 4.08 -18.19 -5.79
C CYS A 369 3.58 -16.98 -5.00
N ILE A 370 3.93 -15.78 -5.48
CA ILE A 370 3.76 -14.53 -4.74
C ILE A 370 2.29 -14.17 -4.64
N PHE A 371 1.85 -13.80 -3.43
CA PHE A 371 0.52 -13.25 -3.20
C PHE A 371 0.36 -11.90 -3.90
N SER A 372 -0.73 -11.73 -4.63
CA SER A 372 -1.13 -10.45 -5.22
C SER A 372 -2.61 -10.17 -4.98
N TYR A 373 -2.98 -8.91 -4.76
CA TYR A 373 -4.38 -8.52 -4.69
C TYR A 373 -4.97 -8.38 -6.09
N GLY A 374 -6.21 -8.83 -6.27
CA GLY A 374 -6.96 -8.69 -7.51
C GLY A 374 -7.60 -7.32 -7.67
N CYS A 375 -8.01 -7.01 -8.89
CA CYS A 375 -8.79 -5.83 -9.26
C CYS A 375 -10.22 -5.88 -8.71
N GLN A 376 -11.09 -4.98 -9.13
CA GLN A 376 -12.42 -4.69 -8.62
C GLN A 376 -12.40 -3.77 -7.40
N VAL A 377 -13.36 -3.95 -6.49
CA VAL A 377 -13.52 -3.09 -5.31
C VAL A 377 -12.31 -3.23 -4.40
N ASN A 378 -11.69 -2.10 -4.07
CA ASN A 378 -10.58 -2.06 -3.11
C ASN A 378 -9.46 -3.05 -3.45
N GLY A 379 -8.96 -3.01 -4.67
CA GLY A 379 -8.02 -3.95 -5.27
C GLY A 379 -6.92 -4.48 -4.36
N ASN A 380 -6.39 -3.64 -3.46
CA ASN A 380 -5.39 -4.04 -2.46
C ASN A 380 -5.98 -4.27 -1.05
N GLY A 381 -7.27 -4.60 -0.95
CA GLY A 381 -7.95 -4.90 0.31
C GLY A 381 -8.27 -3.67 1.19
N GLY A 382 -8.03 -2.46 0.73
CA GLY A 382 -8.42 -1.23 1.42
C GLY A 382 -9.92 -0.97 1.29
N ASN A 383 -10.61 -0.68 2.41
CA ASN A 383 -12.04 -0.36 2.43
C ASN A 383 -12.29 1.14 2.62
N ALA A 384 -11.46 2.00 2.01
CA ALA A 384 -11.67 3.44 2.07
C ALA A 384 -12.79 3.88 1.11
N GLY A 385 -13.51 4.93 1.50
CA GLY A 385 -14.52 5.55 0.67
C GLY A 385 -14.59 7.06 0.88
N ILE A 386 -15.16 7.75 -0.12
CA ILE A 386 -15.48 9.16 -0.05
C ILE A 386 -16.98 9.36 0.13
N MET A 387 -17.37 10.25 1.03
CA MET A 387 -18.75 10.49 1.47
C MET A 387 -19.00 11.98 1.56
N ILE A 388 -20.26 12.39 1.45
CA ILE A 388 -20.68 13.77 1.72
C ILE A 388 -21.25 13.85 3.13
N GLY A 389 -20.71 14.78 3.91
CA GLY A 389 -21.13 15.03 5.28
C GLY A 389 -22.54 15.63 5.35
N SER A 390 -23.29 15.29 6.41
CA SER A 390 -24.68 15.72 6.57
C SER A 390 -24.88 17.22 6.78
N LYS A 391 -23.80 17.97 6.97
CA LYS A 391 -23.81 19.43 7.12
C LYS A 391 -23.23 20.20 5.94
N ALA A 392 -22.89 19.49 4.85
CA ALA A 392 -22.37 20.11 3.64
C ALA A 392 -23.31 21.20 3.10
N GLU A 393 -22.78 22.39 2.82
CA GLU A 393 -23.60 23.52 2.35
C GLU A 393 -24.07 23.36 0.91
N ASP A 394 -23.29 22.68 0.06
CA ASP A 394 -23.60 22.47 -1.37
C ASP A 394 -23.32 20.99 -1.77
N PRO A 395 -24.21 20.06 -1.36
CA PRO A 395 -23.99 18.63 -1.64
C PRO A 395 -23.89 18.29 -3.13
N GLN A 396 -24.59 19.03 -4.02
CA GLN A 396 -24.52 18.78 -5.46
C GLN A 396 -23.14 19.12 -6.02
N ARG A 397 -22.52 20.22 -5.57
CA ARG A 397 -21.16 20.58 -5.98
C ARG A 397 -20.15 19.51 -5.54
N LEU A 398 -20.33 18.95 -4.35
CA LEU A 398 -19.47 17.90 -3.84
C LEU A 398 -19.68 16.58 -4.60
N ALA A 399 -20.91 16.26 -4.98
CA ALA A 399 -21.20 15.11 -5.85
C ALA A 399 -20.59 15.28 -7.24
N ASP A 400 -20.67 16.48 -7.83
CA ASP A 400 -20.01 16.78 -9.11
C ASP A 400 -18.47 16.70 -9.00
N PHE A 401 -17.90 17.07 -7.85
CA PHE A 401 -16.48 16.91 -7.58
C PHE A 401 -16.09 15.44 -7.43
N ILE A 402 -16.91 14.64 -6.74
CA ILE A 402 -16.70 13.19 -6.64
C ILE A 402 -16.77 12.56 -8.04
N ASP A 403 -17.78 12.87 -8.86
CA ASP A 403 -17.88 12.35 -10.22
C ASP A 403 -16.63 12.70 -11.05
N TRP A 404 -16.14 13.94 -10.93
CA TRP A 404 -14.92 14.36 -11.61
C TRP A 404 -13.68 13.58 -11.15
N LEU A 405 -13.55 13.24 -9.86
CA LEU A 405 -12.43 12.41 -9.37
C LEU A 405 -12.36 11.03 -10.07
N TYR A 406 -13.50 10.54 -10.58
CA TYR A 406 -13.61 9.28 -11.34
C TYR A 406 -13.56 9.49 -12.87
N SER A 407 -13.47 10.73 -13.35
CA SER A 407 -13.23 11.02 -14.76
C SER A 407 -11.79 10.73 -15.14
N PRO A 408 -11.48 10.46 -16.43
CA PRO A 408 -10.11 10.28 -16.88
C PRO A 408 -9.17 11.42 -16.48
N GLU A 409 -9.62 12.66 -16.58
CA GLU A 409 -8.87 13.84 -16.15
C GLU A 409 -8.65 13.84 -14.63
N GLY A 410 -9.74 13.65 -13.87
CA GLY A 410 -9.68 13.65 -12.40
C GLY A 410 -8.79 12.55 -11.83
N ILE A 411 -8.79 11.36 -12.43
CA ILE A 411 -7.90 10.24 -12.06
C ILE A 411 -6.44 10.66 -12.27
N MET A 412 -6.09 11.14 -13.47
CA MET A 412 -4.72 11.54 -13.77
C MET A 412 -4.20 12.63 -12.84
N GLU A 413 -5.05 13.59 -12.48
CA GLU A 413 -4.67 14.74 -11.68
C GLU A 413 -4.69 14.48 -10.17
N SER A 414 -5.74 13.82 -9.66
CA SER A 414 -5.90 13.59 -8.23
C SER A 414 -5.00 12.49 -7.67
N CYS A 415 -4.65 11.48 -8.49
CA CYS A 415 -3.83 10.34 -8.06
C CYS A 415 -2.31 10.55 -8.27
N ALA A 416 -1.87 11.72 -8.75
CA ALA A 416 -0.44 12.00 -8.99
C ALA A 416 0.43 11.90 -7.70
N GLN A 417 -0.15 12.06 -6.51
CA GLN A 417 0.57 11.87 -5.24
C GLN A 417 0.98 10.41 -4.99
N THR A 418 0.33 9.45 -5.62
CA THR A 418 0.67 8.01 -5.50
C THR A 418 1.81 7.59 -6.42
N ALA A 419 2.28 8.52 -7.28
CA ALA A 419 3.30 8.30 -8.31
C ALA A 419 2.93 7.24 -9.38
N SER A 420 1.67 6.82 -9.44
CA SER A 420 1.14 5.95 -10.50
C SER A 420 0.53 6.73 -11.65
N THR A 421 -0.02 7.91 -11.41
CA THR A 421 -0.45 8.83 -12.47
C THR A 421 0.49 10.03 -12.55
N CYS A 422 0.49 10.73 -13.67
CA CYS A 422 1.49 11.77 -13.93
C CYS A 422 0.95 13.21 -13.88
N GLY A 423 -0.33 13.41 -13.55
CA GLY A 423 -0.91 14.75 -13.43
C GLY A 423 -1.51 15.29 -14.72
N PRO A 424 -1.61 16.63 -14.89
CA PRO A 424 -2.38 17.25 -15.97
C PRO A 424 -1.78 17.06 -17.36
N GLU A 425 -2.62 16.76 -18.34
CA GLU A 425 -2.26 16.84 -19.76
C GLU A 425 -1.86 18.28 -20.14
N GLY A 426 -0.85 18.42 -20.98
CA GLY A 426 -0.29 19.70 -21.38
C GLY A 426 0.74 20.28 -20.40
N LEU A 427 0.81 19.80 -19.16
CA LEU A 427 1.87 20.13 -18.21
C LEU A 427 2.90 19.01 -18.11
N THR A 428 2.48 17.83 -17.68
CA THR A 428 3.38 16.70 -17.39
C THR A 428 3.44 15.67 -18.51
N TRP A 429 2.41 15.60 -19.33
CA TRP A 429 2.34 14.68 -20.46
C TRP A 429 1.51 15.28 -21.60
N GLU A 430 1.62 14.70 -22.76
CA GLU A 430 0.86 15.08 -23.97
C GLU A 430 0.67 13.86 -24.89
N MET A 431 -0.37 13.90 -25.72
CA MET A 431 -0.54 12.91 -26.80
C MET A 431 0.34 13.30 -27.99
N LYS A 432 1.20 12.38 -28.45
CA LYS A 432 2.05 12.56 -29.60
C LYS A 432 2.00 11.34 -30.51
N ASP A 433 1.57 11.57 -31.75
CA ASP A 433 1.42 10.52 -32.79
C ASP A 433 0.48 9.36 -32.35
N GLY A 434 -0.44 9.60 -31.40
CA GLY A 434 -1.40 8.64 -30.89
C GLY A 434 -0.94 7.92 -29.62
N GLU A 435 0.25 8.23 -29.10
CA GLU A 435 0.84 7.67 -27.89
C GLU A 435 1.00 8.72 -26.80
N PRO A 436 0.82 8.38 -25.52
CA PRO A 436 1.09 9.29 -24.41
C PRO A 436 2.60 9.41 -24.19
N VAL A 437 3.09 10.64 -24.04
CA VAL A 437 4.51 10.91 -23.78
C VAL A 437 4.66 11.92 -22.64
N LEU A 438 5.64 11.72 -21.78
CA LEU A 438 5.98 12.70 -20.76
C LEU A 438 6.64 13.93 -21.41
N THR A 439 6.19 15.13 -21.01
CA THR A 439 6.85 16.38 -21.37
C THR A 439 8.22 16.49 -20.70
N ASP A 440 9.04 17.45 -21.11
CA ASP A 440 10.31 17.72 -20.41
C ASP A 440 10.09 18.16 -18.97
N PHE A 441 8.99 18.89 -18.70
CA PHE A 441 8.59 19.23 -17.33
C PHE A 441 8.17 17.97 -16.56
N GLY A 442 7.34 17.11 -17.15
CA GLY A 442 6.87 15.87 -16.53
C GLY A 442 8.03 14.95 -16.13
N LYS A 443 9.01 14.76 -17.01
CA LYS A 443 10.22 13.97 -16.70
C LYS A 443 10.95 14.50 -15.48
N GLN A 444 11.17 15.82 -15.38
CA GLN A 444 11.82 16.44 -14.23
C GLN A 444 10.98 16.31 -12.94
N ALA A 445 9.68 16.55 -13.05
CA ALA A 445 8.76 16.52 -11.91
C ALA A 445 8.60 15.12 -11.30
N LEU A 446 8.45 14.11 -12.16
CA LEU A 446 8.16 12.73 -11.76
C LEU A 446 9.41 11.95 -11.34
N TYR A 447 10.58 12.28 -11.90
CA TYR A 447 11.84 11.61 -11.54
C TYR A 447 12.56 12.23 -10.34
N GLY A 448 11.84 13.01 -9.53
CA GLY A 448 12.31 13.45 -8.22
C GLY A 448 13.02 14.79 -8.17
N GLU A 449 13.13 15.53 -9.28
CA GLU A 449 13.69 16.87 -9.28
C GLU A 449 12.73 17.88 -8.63
N THR A 450 13.28 18.92 -7.99
CA THR A 450 12.46 20.04 -7.51
C THR A 450 12.27 21.03 -8.65
N VAL A 451 11.07 21.04 -9.24
CA VAL A 451 10.71 21.93 -10.33
C VAL A 451 9.57 22.86 -9.94
N ASN A 452 9.61 24.08 -10.46
CA ASN A 452 8.54 25.06 -10.27
C ASN A 452 7.50 24.91 -11.37
N VAL A 453 6.25 24.83 -10.97
CA VAL A 453 5.10 24.81 -11.86
C VAL A 453 4.92 26.21 -12.48
N PRO A 454 4.62 26.34 -13.77
CA PRO A 454 4.32 27.63 -14.39
C PRO A 454 3.14 28.35 -13.73
N ASP A 455 3.17 29.69 -13.72
CA ASP A 455 2.14 30.52 -13.05
C ASP A 455 0.71 30.25 -13.60
N GLU A 456 0.59 29.95 -14.89
CA GLU A 456 -0.69 29.58 -15.52
C GLU A 456 -1.28 28.27 -14.95
N TRP A 457 -0.47 27.42 -14.35
CA TRP A 457 -0.87 26.19 -13.65
C TRP A 457 -0.91 26.36 -12.12
N GLY A 458 -0.78 27.57 -11.59
CA GLY A 458 -0.87 27.86 -10.16
C GLY A 458 0.44 28.15 -9.46
N GLY A 459 1.58 28.00 -10.14
CA GLY A 459 2.89 28.26 -9.54
C GLY A 459 3.26 27.31 -8.40
N GLY A 460 4.29 27.69 -7.62
CA GLY A 460 4.79 26.83 -6.55
C GLY A 460 5.66 25.69 -7.06
N THR A 461 5.99 24.72 -6.20
CA THR A 461 6.70 23.51 -6.62
C THR A 461 5.72 22.42 -7.06
N TRP A 462 6.15 21.51 -7.92
CA TRP A 462 5.34 20.37 -8.33
C TRP A 462 4.85 19.57 -7.13
N LYS A 463 5.77 19.22 -6.22
CA LYS A 463 5.47 18.37 -5.06
C LYS A 463 4.51 19.01 -4.05
N ASP A 464 4.63 20.33 -3.85
CA ASP A 464 3.73 21.03 -2.94
C ASP A 464 2.34 21.25 -3.54
N GLY A 465 2.22 21.08 -4.86
CA GLY A 465 0.97 21.29 -5.58
C GLY A 465 0.17 20.03 -5.88
N VAL A 466 0.66 18.82 -5.58
CA VAL A 466 -0.10 17.57 -5.77
C VAL A 466 -1.32 17.52 -4.85
N SER A 467 -2.30 16.68 -5.19
CA SER A 467 -3.49 16.47 -4.35
C SER A 467 -3.09 16.05 -2.94
N ALA A 468 -3.66 16.70 -1.94
CA ALA A 468 -3.48 16.33 -0.53
C ALA A 468 -4.49 15.30 -0.04
N LEU A 469 -5.47 14.91 -0.87
CA LEU A 469 -6.53 13.98 -0.49
C LEU A 469 -6.02 12.57 -0.17
N ASN A 470 -4.86 12.18 -0.67
CA ASN A 470 -4.35 10.80 -0.56
C ASN A 470 -5.45 9.75 -0.86
N TYR A 471 -6.32 10.07 -1.81
CA TYR A 471 -7.45 9.26 -2.24
C TYR A 471 -7.23 8.82 -3.69
N LYS A 472 -7.23 7.52 -3.89
CA LYS A 472 -7.08 6.90 -5.19
C LYS A 472 -8.46 6.41 -5.63
N ALA A 473 -9.10 7.14 -6.53
CA ALA A 473 -10.46 6.84 -6.96
C ALA A 473 -10.52 5.49 -7.70
N VAL A 474 -9.60 5.27 -8.62
CA VAL A 474 -9.61 4.13 -9.53
C VAL A 474 -8.27 3.40 -9.46
N ASN A 475 -8.27 2.09 -9.71
CA ASN A 475 -7.05 1.31 -9.81
C ASN A 475 -6.14 1.86 -10.92
N GLN A 476 -4.86 1.90 -10.67
CA GLN A 476 -3.88 2.47 -11.60
C GLN A 476 -3.80 1.73 -12.93
N LEU A 477 -4.13 0.43 -12.96
CA LEU A 477 -4.10 -0.39 -14.19
C LEU A 477 -5.37 -0.28 -15.03
N ASP A 478 -6.40 0.42 -14.54
CA ASP A 478 -7.55 0.74 -15.38
C ASP A 478 -7.13 1.65 -16.53
N VAL A 479 -7.89 1.60 -17.60
CA VAL A 479 -7.62 2.37 -18.80
C VAL A 479 -8.62 3.49 -18.98
N ASN A 480 -8.17 4.59 -19.57
CA ASN A 480 -9.05 5.64 -20.03
C ASN A 480 -9.98 5.06 -21.13
N PRO A 481 -11.31 5.03 -20.91
CA PRO A 481 -12.24 4.40 -21.84
C PRO A 481 -12.33 5.10 -23.21
N GLU A 482 -11.86 6.35 -23.30
CA GLU A 482 -11.87 7.12 -24.56
C GLU A 482 -10.66 6.83 -25.43
N THR A 483 -9.51 6.51 -24.79
CA THR A 483 -8.22 6.36 -25.49
C THR A 483 -7.65 4.95 -25.43
N GLY A 484 -8.11 4.11 -24.50
CA GLY A 484 -7.53 2.80 -24.20
C GLY A 484 -6.16 2.87 -23.51
N ILE A 485 -5.74 4.06 -23.04
CA ILE A 485 -4.44 4.27 -22.41
C ILE A 485 -4.55 4.00 -20.90
N CYS A 486 -3.65 3.16 -20.38
CA CYS A 486 -3.54 2.88 -18.95
C CYS A 486 -3.22 4.15 -18.15
N TYR A 487 -3.86 4.30 -16.98
CA TYR A 487 -3.62 5.45 -16.10
C TYR A 487 -2.23 5.41 -15.46
N ASP A 488 -1.65 4.23 -15.28
CA ASP A 488 -0.27 4.10 -14.79
C ASP A 488 0.72 4.46 -15.90
N TYR A 489 1.26 5.68 -15.83
CA TYR A 489 2.22 6.17 -16.82
C TYR A 489 3.50 5.35 -16.91
N THR A 490 3.82 4.59 -15.86
CA THR A 490 5.03 3.74 -15.85
C THR A 490 4.93 2.57 -16.84
N THR A 491 3.69 2.20 -17.21
CA THR A 491 3.39 1.15 -18.21
C THR A 491 3.41 1.64 -19.66
N TRP A 492 3.47 2.95 -19.89
CA TRP A 492 3.45 3.50 -21.26
C TRP A 492 4.70 3.12 -22.05
N SER A 493 4.54 2.71 -23.30
CA SER A 493 5.66 2.33 -24.20
C SER A 493 6.75 3.39 -24.22
N SER A 494 6.35 4.67 -24.31
CA SER A 494 7.26 5.81 -24.32
C SER A 494 8.09 5.98 -23.03
N VAL A 495 7.60 5.46 -21.92
CA VAL A 495 8.30 5.46 -20.62
C VAL A 495 9.17 4.22 -20.49
N LEU A 496 8.67 3.04 -20.84
CA LEU A 496 9.40 1.77 -20.80
C LEU A 496 10.63 1.79 -21.71
N GLU A 497 10.52 2.33 -22.93
CA GLU A 497 11.63 2.49 -23.87
C GLU A 497 12.78 3.36 -23.32
N ASN A 498 12.47 4.30 -22.41
CA ASN A 498 13.47 5.16 -21.77
C ASN A 498 14.08 4.57 -20.50
N GLN A 499 13.65 3.39 -20.07
CA GLN A 499 14.22 2.70 -18.90
C GLN A 499 15.46 1.85 -19.22
N ASP A 500 15.96 1.87 -20.45
CA ASP A 500 17.17 1.17 -20.84
C ASP A 500 18.40 1.74 -20.12
N ASN A 501 18.78 1.05 -19.03
CA ASN A 501 19.99 1.32 -18.28
C ASN A 501 20.73 0.00 -18.00
N THR A 502 21.95 0.09 -17.52
CA THR A 502 22.83 -1.07 -17.31
C THR A 502 22.23 -2.11 -16.37
N LEU A 503 21.49 -1.67 -15.33
CA LEU A 503 20.85 -2.56 -14.35
C LEU A 503 19.74 -3.39 -15.01
N HIS A 504 18.76 -2.73 -15.65
CA HIS A 504 17.65 -3.41 -16.30
C HIS A 504 18.11 -4.29 -17.47
N ALA A 505 19.06 -3.82 -18.30
CA ALA A 505 19.60 -4.61 -19.41
C ALA A 505 20.26 -5.93 -18.93
N ASP A 506 20.95 -5.90 -17.80
CA ASP A 506 21.54 -7.11 -17.22
C ASP A 506 20.44 -8.03 -16.66
N TRP A 507 19.45 -7.48 -15.96
CA TRP A 507 18.31 -8.23 -15.42
C TRP A 507 17.49 -8.91 -16.53
N LYS A 508 17.11 -8.17 -17.59
CA LYS A 508 16.42 -8.71 -18.77
C LYS A 508 17.23 -9.81 -19.44
N THR A 509 18.56 -9.69 -19.48
CA THR A 509 19.44 -10.74 -20.04
C THR A 509 19.38 -12.03 -19.22
N GLN A 510 19.26 -11.93 -17.89
CA GLN A 510 19.22 -13.09 -17.00
C GLN A 510 17.86 -13.75 -16.94
N THR A 511 16.78 -12.97 -16.98
CA THR A 511 15.41 -13.45 -16.81
C THR A 511 14.68 -13.73 -18.12
N GLY A 512 15.05 -13.03 -19.19
CA GLY A 512 14.36 -13.10 -20.49
C GLY A 512 13.03 -12.35 -20.53
N ALA A 513 12.71 -11.55 -19.49
CA ALA A 513 11.46 -10.79 -19.37
C ALA A 513 11.70 -9.29 -19.46
N GLU A 514 10.68 -8.53 -19.85
CA GLU A 514 10.75 -7.07 -19.92
C GLU A 514 10.51 -6.43 -18.55
N THR A 515 9.54 -6.92 -17.77
CA THR A 515 9.18 -6.44 -16.44
C THR A 515 9.15 -7.57 -15.41
N THR A 516 9.12 -7.22 -14.14
CA THR A 516 9.01 -8.19 -13.04
C THR A 516 7.69 -8.96 -13.13
N MET A 517 6.58 -8.27 -13.39
CA MET A 517 5.26 -8.91 -13.50
C MET A 517 5.18 -9.83 -14.73
N ASP A 518 5.79 -9.46 -15.88
CA ASP A 518 5.89 -10.35 -17.05
C ASP A 518 6.63 -11.64 -16.70
N TYR A 519 7.74 -11.53 -15.95
CA TYR A 519 8.48 -12.69 -15.50
C TYR A 519 7.61 -13.61 -14.64
N LEU A 520 7.02 -13.06 -13.58
CA LEU A 520 6.25 -13.83 -12.60
C LEU A 520 5.00 -14.46 -13.22
N THR A 521 4.29 -13.73 -14.08
CA THR A 521 3.09 -14.21 -14.78
C THR A 521 3.44 -15.34 -15.76
N SER A 522 4.50 -15.16 -16.56
CA SER A 522 4.91 -16.18 -17.54
C SER A 522 5.45 -17.47 -16.90
N HIS A 523 5.80 -17.44 -15.61
CA HIS A 523 6.29 -18.58 -14.84
C HIS A 523 5.28 -19.14 -13.84
N ASP A 524 4.02 -18.67 -13.86
CA ASP A 524 2.96 -19.05 -12.92
C ASP A 524 3.36 -18.79 -11.44
N GLN A 525 4.11 -17.71 -11.19
CA GLN A 525 4.64 -17.35 -9.87
C GLN A 525 3.87 -16.21 -9.19
N ILE A 526 2.70 -15.85 -9.69
CA ILE A 526 1.73 -14.94 -9.06
C ILE A 526 0.47 -15.71 -8.71
N LEU A 527 0.00 -15.56 -7.48
CA LEU A 527 -1.28 -16.08 -7.02
C LEU A 527 -2.19 -14.90 -6.64
N VAL A 528 -3.18 -14.64 -7.49
CA VAL A 528 -4.08 -13.50 -7.30
C VAL A 528 -5.20 -13.88 -6.33
N ALA A 529 -5.32 -13.10 -5.25
CA ALA A 529 -6.49 -13.10 -4.40
C ALA A 529 -7.56 -12.22 -5.03
N PRO A 530 -8.66 -12.75 -5.57
CA PRO A 530 -9.65 -11.96 -6.28
C PRO A 530 -10.15 -10.78 -5.44
N GLY A 531 -10.33 -9.63 -6.08
CA GLY A 531 -10.87 -8.44 -5.43
C GLY A 531 -12.28 -8.71 -4.90
N SER A 532 -12.62 -8.09 -3.78
CA SER A 532 -13.97 -8.11 -3.21
C SER A 532 -14.17 -6.94 -2.27
N GLY A 533 -15.42 -6.53 -2.07
CA GLY A 533 -15.79 -5.50 -1.10
C GLY A 533 -15.95 -6.03 0.33
N TYR A 534 -15.51 -7.24 0.63
CA TYR A 534 -15.63 -7.78 1.98
C TYR A 534 -14.92 -6.90 3.01
N ALA A 535 -15.63 -6.55 4.05
CA ALA A 535 -15.08 -5.87 5.22
C ALA A 535 -15.20 -6.77 6.45
N VAL A 536 -14.12 -6.87 7.22
CA VAL A 536 -14.14 -7.58 8.50
C VAL A 536 -15.17 -6.91 9.41
N PRO A 537 -16.07 -7.66 10.07
CA PRO A 537 -17.04 -7.09 11.01
C PRO A 537 -16.35 -6.44 12.21
N GLU A 538 -17.09 -5.56 12.93
CA GLU A 538 -16.62 -4.98 14.18
C GLU A 538 -16.42 -6.08 15.23
N GLU A 539 -15.24 -6.11 15.85
CA GLU A 539 -14.95 -7.04 16.93
C GLU A 539 -15.71 -6.67 18.21
N ASP A 540 -16.23 -7.65 18.90
CA ASP A 540 -16.70 -7.40 20.25
C ASP A 540 -15.53 -7.09 21.22
N SER A 541 -15.85 -6.49 22.36
CA SER A 541 -14.84 -6.05 23.33
C SER A 541 -14.03 -7.20 23.96
N GLN A 542 -14.56 -8.42 23.95
CA GLN A 542 -13.85 -9.60 24.44
C GLN A 542 -12.80 -10.03 23.43
N ILE A 543 -13.16 -10.19 22.15
CA ILE A 543 -12.24 -10.55 21.06
C ILE A 543 -11.12 -9.51 20.97
N SER A 544 -11.45 -8.22 20.96
CA SER A 544 -10.47 -7.13 20.89
C SER A 544 -9.47 -7.15 22.07
N THR A 545 -9.94 -7.45 23.29
CA THR A 545 -9.08 -7.55 24.48
C THR A 545 -8.14 -8.75 24.39
N LEU A 546 -8.65 -9.93 24.00
CA LEU A 546 -7.87 -11.15 23.84
C LEU A 546 -6.84 -10.97 22.71
N ARG A 547 -7.25 -10.42 21.57
CA ARG A 547 -6.35 -10.09 20.45
C ARG A 547 -5.19 -9.22 20.92
N GLY A 548 -5.47 -8.16 21.69
CA GLY A 548 -4.43 -7.26 22.20
C GLY A 548 -3.38 -7.97 23.05
N GLN A 549 -3.79 -8.96 23.85
CA GLN A 549 -2.88 -9.75 24.69
C GLN A 549 -2.10 -10.78 23.86
N CYS A 550 -2.78 -11.49 22.96
CA CYS A 550 -2.17 -12.50 22.11
C CYS A 550 -1.12 -11.90 21.16
N LYS A 551 -1.45 -10.82 20.44
CA LYS A 551 -0.52 -10.17 19.52
C LYS A 551 0.76 -9.70 20.21
N ALA A 552 0.65 -9.14 21.41
CA ALA A 552 1.82 -8.72 22.18
C ALA A 552 2.77 -9.89 22.48
N SER A 553 2.19 -11.07 22.80
CA SER A 553 2.96 -12.30 23.03
C SER A 553 3.57 -12.83 21.74
N ILE A 554 2.80 -12.90 20.64
CA ILE A 554 3.30 -13.38 19.33
C ILE A 554 4.50 -12.54 18.89
N VAL A 555 4.39 -11.22 18.91
CA VAL A 555 5.47 -10.32 18.51
C VAL A 555 6.69 -10.47 19.41
N ASP A 556 6.53 -10.49 20.74
CA ASP A 556 7.64 -10.62 21.69
C ASP A 556 8.41 -11.94 21.52
N TYR A 557 7.71 -13.06 21.39
CA TYR A 557 8.34 -14.36 21.14
C TYR A 557 8.98 -14.45 19.75
N SER A 558 8.37 -13.88 18.73
CA SER A 558 8.92 -13.85 17.36
C SER A 558 10.28 -13.15 17.32
N TRP A 559 10.39 -11.97 17.92
CA TRP A 559 11.67 -11.28 18.05
C TRP A 559 12.71 -12.09 18.84
N LYS A 560 12.29 -12.76 19.92
CA LYS A 560 13.20 -13.64 20.69
C LYS A 560 13.66 -14.84 19.85
N MET A 561 12.77 -15.46 19.08
CA MET A 561 13.09 -16.60 18.22
C MET A 561 14.11 -16.23 17.13
N VAL A 562 13.94 -15.11 16.44
CA VAL A 562 14.91 -14.64 15.43
C VAL A 562 16.31 -14.44 16.01
N PHE A 563 16.42 -13.99 17.27
CA PHE A 563 17.69 -13.73 17.95
C PHE A 563 18.06 -14.84 18.97
N ALA A 564 17.45 -16.01 18.90
CA ALA A 564 17.81 -17.16 19.71
C ALA A 564 19.28 -17.58 19.46
N SER A 565 19.95 -18.12 20.47
CA SER A 565 21.36 -18.46 20.38
C SER A 565 21.63 -19.78 19.62
N ASN A 566 20.62 -20.62 19.49
CA ASN A 566 20.67 -21.91 18.79
C ASN A 566 19.26 -22.45 18.51
N GLU A 567 19.17 -23.53 17.74
CA GLU A 567 17.91 -24.14 17.33
C GLU A 567 17.10 -24.72 18.50
N ASP A 568 17.74 -25.26 19.54
CA ASP A 568 17.04 -25.77 20.73
C ASP A 568 16.31 -24.62 21.45
N GLU A 569 16.93 -23.45 21.54
CA GLU A 569 16.32 -22.26 22.12
C GLU A 569 15.18 -21.73 21.24
N PHE A 570 15.35 -21.68 19.90
CA PHE A 570 14.27 -21.33 18.98
C PHE A 570 13.04 -22.22 19.18
N ASN A 571 13.23 -23.53 19.20
CA ASN A 571 12.15 -24.50 19.39
C ASN A 571 11.50 -24.40 20.78
N SER A 572 12.30 -24.13 21.83
CA SER A 572 11.77 -23.87 23.19
C SER A 572 10.91 -22.62 23.23
N LEU A 573 11.34 -21.53 22.60
CA LEU A 573 10.58 -20.28 22.54
C LEU A 573 9.27 -20.42 21.74
N LEU A 574 9.28 -21.22 20.68
CA LEU A 574 8.06 -21.54 19.93
C LEU A 574 7.05 -22.29 20.82
N ALA A 575 7.51 -23.31 21.53
CA ALA A 575 6.65 -24.07 22.45
C ALA A 575 6.13 -23.18 23.60
N GLU A 576 6.98 -22.31 24.17
CA GLU A 576 6.59 -21.37 25.22
C GLU A 576 5.58 -20.33 24.70
N MET A 577 5.70 -19.88 23.44
CA MET A 577 4.71 -19.01 22.77
C MET A 577 3.36 -19.72 22.68
N GLN A 578 3.35 -20.96 22.17
CA GLN A 578 2.13 -21.77 22.03
C GLN A 578 1.44 -21.98 23.38
N ASP A 579 2.18 -22.39 24.41
CA ASP A 579 1.66 -22.58 25.78
C ASP A 579 1.11 -21.26 26.38
N THR A 580 1.79 -20.14 26.14
CA THR A 580 1.35 -18.83 26.61
C THR A 580 0.05 -18.41 25.94
N LEU A 581 -0.07 -18.61 24.63
CA LEU A 581 -1.24 -18.26 23.84
C LEU A 581 -2.45 -19.17 24.15
N GLU A 582 -2.23 -20.45 24.44
CA GLU A 582 -3.28 -21.32 24.97
C GLU A 582 -3.84 -20.76 26.29
N GLY A 583 -2.95 -20.30 27.19
CA GLY A 583 -3.33 -19.66 28.45
C GLY A 583 -4.05 -18.33 28.31
N LEU A 584 -3.92 -17.63 27.17
CA LEU A 584 -4.58 -16.37 26.82
C LEU A 584 -5.88 -16.54 26.02
N ASP A 585 -6.37 -17.77 25.86
CA ASP A 585 -7.59 -18.07 25.08
C ASP A 585 -7.46 -17.66 23.59
N TYR A 586 -6.27 -17.88 23.01
CA TYR A 586 -5.96 -17.61 21.59
C TYR A 586 -6.96 -18.26 20.63
N GLN A 587 -7.43 -19.47 20.94
CA GLN A 587 -8.36 -20.23 20.11
C GLN A 587 -9.67 -19.46 19.84
N THR A 588 -10.18 -18.72 20.83
CA THR A 588 -11.39 -17.91 20.66
C THR A 588 -11.20 -16.83 19.60
N VAL A 589 -10.03 -16.18 19.55
CA VAL A 589 -9.72 -15.16 18.53
C VAL A 589 -9.45 -15.82 17.18
N LEU A 590 -8.72 -16.94 17.16
CA LEU A 590 -8.44 -17.70 15.95
C LEU A 590 -9.73 -18.20 15.27
N ASP A 591 -10.69 -18.69 16.04
CA ASP A 591 -11.98 -19.15 15.49
C ASP A 591 -12.73 -18.02 14.80
N TYR A 592 -12.74 -16.81 15.41
CA TYR A 592 -13.30 -15.60 14.79
C TYR A 592 -12.59 -15.24 13.49
N ASP A 593 -11.26 -15.23 13.49
CA ASP A 593 -10.46 -14.90 12.30
C ASP A 593 -10.61 -15.93 11.19
N MET A 594 -10.76 -17.21 11.55
CA MET A 594 -11.07 -18.28 10.57
C MET A 594 -12.44 -18.10 9.91
N GLU A 595 -13.43 -17.62 10.66
CA GLU A 595 -14.74 -17.29 10.09
C GLU A 595 -14.63 -16.09 9.14
N CYS A 596 -13.89 -15.05 9.52
CA CYS A 596 -13.63 -13.88 8.68
C CYS A 596 -12.87 -14.25 7.40
N ALA A 597 -11.82 -15.07 7.50
CA ALA A 597 -11.03 -15.52 6.35
C ALA A 597 -11.88 -16.31 5.33
N LYS A 598 -12.74 -17.20 5.81
CA LYS A 598 -13.66 -17.94 4.94
C LYS A 598 -14.72 -17.04 4.32
N ALA A 599 -15.30 -16.12 5.09
CA ALA A 599 -16.28 -15.16 4.59
C ALA A 599 -15.67 -14.24 3.53
N GLN A 600 -14.41 -13.81 3.69
CA GLN A 600 -13.70 -13.06 2.68
C GLN A 600 -13.53 -13.87 1.39
N ASN A 601 -13.13 -15.15 1.50
CA ASN A 601 -12.99 -16.00 0.33
C ASN A 601 -14.35 -16.25 -0.36
N ASP A 602 -15.43 -16.44 0.39
CA ASP A 602 -16.77 -16.58 -0.18
C ASP A 602 -17.18 -15.32 -0.95
N ALA A 603 -16.85 -14.13 -0.44
CA ALA A 603 -17.08 -12.87 -1.13
C ALA A 603 -16.24 -12.74 -2.41
N ARG A 604 -14.96 -13.15 -2.38
CA ARG A 604 -14.09 -13.19 -3.58
C ARG A 604 -14.69 -14.08 -4.67
N VAL A 605 -15.13 -15.29 -4.31
CA VAL A 605 -15.78 -16.22 -5.25
C VAL A 605 -17.08 -15.64 -5.81
N ALA A 606 -17.87 -14.95 -4.98
CA ALA A 606 -19.11 -14.30 -5.42
C ALA A 606 -18.82 -13.15 -6.41
N THR A 607 -17.81 -12.34 -6.16
CA THR A 607 -17.41 -11.23 -7.04
C THR A 607 -16.92 -11.75 -8.40
N VAL A 608 -16.10 -12.79 -8.43
CA VAL A 608 -15.65 -13.43 -9.68
C VAL A 608 -16.85 -13.92 -10.49
N LYS A 609 -17.76 -14.62 -9.83
CA LYS A 609 -18.95 -15.16 -10.50
C LYS A 609 -19.84 -14.05 -11.05
N GLN A 610 -20.05 -12.96 -10.31
CA GLN A 610 -20.81 -11.80 -10.78
C GLN A 610 -20.16 -11.18 -12.01
N TYR A 611 -18.84 -10.97 -11.97
CA TYR A 611 -18.10 -10.43 -13.11
C TYR A 611 -18.23 -11.30 -14.37
N GLU A 612 -18.12 -12.63 -14.23
CA GLU A 612 -18.29 -13.59 -15.33
C GLU A 612 -19.73 -13.59 -15.88
N GLU A 613 -20.74 -13.39 -15.03
CA GLU A 613 -22.15 -13.27 -15.46
C GLU A 613 -22.39 -11.98 -16.26
N GLU A 614 -21.73 -10.88 -15.92
CA GLU A 614 -21.84 -9.57 -16.57
C GLU A 614 -21.03 -9.48 -17.88
N HIS A 615 -19.84 -10.07 -17.94
CA HIS A 615 -18.89 -9.92 -19.06
C HIS A 615 -18.71 -11.20 -19.90
N GLY A 616 -19.18 -12.36 -19.43
CA GLY A 616 -18.97 -13.68 -20.06
C GLY A 616 -17.68 -14.35 -19.58
N THR A 617 -17.64 -15.68 -19.66
CA THR A 617 -16.51 -16.50 -19.17
C THR A 617 -15.23 -16.37 -20.00
N ASP A 618 -15.27 -15.75 -21.18
CA ASP A 618 -14.11 -15.58 -22.06
C ASP A 618 -13.34 -14.28 -21.80
N ALA A 619 -13.91 -13.33 -21.06
CA ALA A 619 -13.28 -12.01 -20.80
C ALA A 619 -12.00 -12.11 -19.94
N ALA A 620 -11.91 -13.11 -19.04
CA ALA A 620 -10.73 -13.32 -18.20
C ALA A 620 -9.52 -13.94 -18.97
N ALA A 621 -9.75 -14.48 -20.16
CA ALA A 621 -8.70 -15.12 -20.97
C ALA A 621 -8.14 -14.21 -22.08
N GLU A 622 -8.87 -13.17 -22.49
CA GLU A 622 -8.42 -12.26 -23.57
C GLU A 622 -7.52 -11.12 -23.06
N GLU A 623 -7.65 -10.68 -21.80
CA GLU A 623 -6.81 -9.60 -21.25
C GLU A 623 -5.34 -9.99 -21.03
N THR A 624 -5.03 -11.29 -20.93
CA THR A 624 -3.63 -11.75 -20.81
C THR A 624 -2.93 -11.93 -22.15
N ALA A 625 -3.63 -11.75 -23.30
CA ALA A 625 -3.10 -12.03 -24.63
C ALA A 625 -2.76 -10.80 -25.48
N ASP A 626 -3.11 -9.58 -25.08
CA ASP A 626 -2.95 -8.37 -25.94
C ASP A 626 -1.67 -7.56 -25.66
N GLY A 627 -0.66 -8.18 -25.08
CA GLY A 627 0.68 -7.59 -24.89
C GLY A 627 1.71 -7.86 -25.98
N SER A 628 1.38 -8.56 -27.09
CA SER A 628 2.35 -8.81 -28.15
C SER A 628 1.72 -8.78 -29.54
N ALA A 629 1.62 -7.58 -30.13
CA ALA A 629 1.39 -7.45 -31.56
C ALA A 629 2.73 -7.63 -32.29
N ASP A 630 2.99 -8.82 -32.79
CA ASP A 630 4.09 -9.07 -33.73
C ASP A 630 3.59 -8.92 -35.17
N ASP A 631 4.19 -7.95 -35.87
CA ASP A 631 4.01 -7.67 -37.27
C ASP A 631 4.85 -8.67 -38.10
N SER A 632 4.22 -9.67 -38.69
CA SER A 632 4.86 -10.42 -39.78
C SER A 632 3.89 -10.89 -40.84
N ALA A 633 4.14 -10.32 -42.00
CA ALA A 633 3.58 -10.44 -43.33
C ALA A 633 3.08 -11.82 -43.80
N GLU A 634 2.00 -11.74 -44.55
CA GLU A 634 1.39 -12.73 -45.42
C GLU A 634 2.39 -13.55 -46.26
N ALA A 635 2.15 -14.86 -46.29
CA ALA A 635 2.44 -15.68 -47.47
C ALA A 635 1.40 -16.80 -47.62
N ASP A 636 0.57 -16.60 -48.65
CA ASP A 636 -0.40 -17.50 -49.22
C ASP A 636 0.25 -18.81 -49.70
N THR A 637 -0.26 -19.98 -49.27
CA THR A 637 -0.33 -21.18 -50.13
C THR A 637 -1.40 -22.15 -49.64
N SER A 638 -2.45 -22.26 -50.44
CA SER A 638 -3.46 -23.32 -50.44
C SER A 638 -2.88 -24.71 -50.71
N ALA A 639 -3.30 -25.71 -49.92
CA ALA A 639 -3.41 -27.11 -50.38
C ALA A 639 -4.41 -27.87 -49.51
N GLU A 640 -5.52 -28.25 -50.12
CA GLU A 640 -6.43 -29.28 -49.72
C GLU A 640 -5.71 -30.66 -49.65
N ILE A 641 -6.17 -31.53 -48.73
CA ILE A 641 -6.37 -33.02 -48.93
C ILE A 641 -6.91 -33.59 -47.61
N ASP A 642 -8.13 -33.90 -47.57
CA ASP A 642 -8.87 -35.16 -47.71
C ASP A 642 -8.90 -36.09 -46.47
N THR A 643 -10.13 -36.42 -46.14
CA THR A 643 -10.66 -37.31 -45.12
C THR A 643 -10.23 -38.76 -45.27
N ALA A 644 -9.98 -39.44 -44.13
CA ALA A 644 -10.42 -40.85 -43.93
C ALA A 644 -10.44 -41.22 -42.46
N ALA A 645 -11.62 -41.65 -42.03
CA ALA A 645 -11.86 -42.37 -40.78
C ALA A 645 -11.26 -43.80 -40.87
N ASP A 646 -10.78 -44.35 -39.76
CA ASP A 646 -11.18 -45.71 -39.37
C ASP A 646 -10.86 -46.05 -37.91
N SER A 647 -11.68 -46.89 -37.39
CA SER A 647 -12.02 -47.43 -36.11
C SER A 647 -10.98 -48.32 -35.40
N ALA A 648 -11.10 -48.30 -34.07
CA ALA A 648 -11.05 -49.38 -33.08
C ALA A 648 -9.79 -50.26 -32.98
N ASP A 649 -9.25 -50.45 -31.80
CA ASP A 649 -9.47 -51.65 -31.00
C ASP A 649 -8.82 -51.59 -29.60
N THR A 650 -9.48 -52.24 -28.66
CA THR A 650 -9.17 -52.50 -27.26
C THR A 650 -8.04 -53.52 -27.11
N ALA A 651 -7.19 -53.35 -26.07
CA ALA A 651 -6.63 -54.53 -25.33
C ALA A 651 -6.13 -54.11 -23.93
N GLU A 652 -6.73 -54.74 -22.93
CA GLU A 652 -6.23 -54.93 -21.56
C GLU A 652 -4.97 -55.79 -21.55
N ALA A 653 -4.12 -55.60 -20.52
CA ALA A 653 -3.40 -56.63 -19.74
C ALA A 653 -2.28 -55.92 -18.95
N GLU A 654 -2.18 -56.04 -17.75
CA GLU A 654 -2.01 -57.03 -16.68
C GLU A 654 -0.82 -56.61 -15.79
N VAL A 655 -1.08 -56.66 -14.52
CA VAL A 655 -0.21 -56.47 -13.34
C VAL A 655 0.90 -57.52 -13.31
N THR A 656 2.13 -57.12 -12.93
CA THR A 656 3.03 -58.02 -12.18
C THR A 656 3.89 -57.24 -11.17
N GLU A 657 3.89 -57.83 -9.97
CA GLU A 657 4.61 -57.48 -8.77
C GLU A 657 6.14 -57.58 -8.87
N ALA A 658 6.74 -56.96 -7.86
CA ALA A 658 8.13 -56.85 -7.47
C ALA A 658 8.97 -58.16 -7.41
N PRO A 659 10.28 -58.12 -7.14
CA PRO A 659 10.69 -58.23 -5.74
C PRO A 659 11.90 -57.36 -5.30
N GLU A 660 11.96 -57.27 -3.95
CA GLU A 660 13.00 -56.75 -3.09
C GLU A 660 14.43 -57.22 -3.39
N GLU A 661 15.41 -56.32 -3.28
CA GLU A 661 16.58 -56.44 -2.38
C GLU A 661 17.15 -55.05 -2.07
#